data_adefa40723e82fe18d5b3f90b3559c6f
#
_entry.id   adefa40723e82fe18d5b3f90b3559c6f
#
_cell.length_a   1.000
_cell.length_b   1.000
_cell.length_c   1.000
_cell.angle_alpha   90.00
_cell.angle_beta   90.00
_cell.angle_gamma   90.00
#
_symmetry.space_group_name_H-M   'P 1'
#
loop_
_entity.id
_entity.type
_entity.pdbx_description
1 polymer ?
#
loop_
_entity_poly.entity_id
_entity_poly.type
_entity_poly.pdbx_seq_one_letter_code
_entity_poly.pdbx_strand_id
1 'polypeptide(L)'
;MLMFNNKQILVFILLFLSSIVRSQTCDLQLKGIVKDEDNSEHLGFAVVKILSPEKIIQTNEKGEFVFDNLCKGNYQILIQHVGCKDTIFSVDLVKSKKVIFNLPHTFNQLKDIEIVEKKADEILPQAIETLNIKELDKSKGLPLGEVLKNLNGVTTFNNGATISKPMINGMQGYRIMTLNNGIRQEGQNWGNEHAPEIDPFIAQKITVIRGASTVRYGSDAIAGVILIEPGPLPDSASVTGEFNSVGATNGRSGIASGQLQGHFDKIKGLSWRVQGTLKQGGSMKTPTYYLKNTGIEEKNFSYALAYHGKKFNAEIFYSQFNSVIGIFSSAHIGNLTDLQAAFNRSKPADSLATFSYEIDRPKQVSEHELLKFNFHFHTGLRSRLYANYAYQYNKRQEYDKHKPRNNQLAQLNLPDFDFRLTTHYGEVLWEHDYINRFSGKFGVQGMYQENAFTGRYLLPGFFSGTWGVFALEKYALSKIEFEIGARYDERYITPYVLELNEFVRYHNRYKGFSFNTGFIYKPLKNLKTSFYAANGWRSPSVNELYTNGLHHGTASIERGDKNLKAERSFNVISNTQLNFKKVETEFTIYNYYFNNFIYYFPGDRPELTIRGAFPVFYYKQNNANIFGMDGAVKYSFPFNVYLKLRGMIVRGYNLDDKQPLIYMPADRIEGTIGYTFKDKKHLKDSYIEFVSQAVNKQTRVPSNSDFAPPPERYFLVGGNLSTTLLLKRQPLIFTLSVTNGLNTIYRDYLDRFRYYNDAVGTNITFRLRMPFTLYNKNKINN
;
A
#
# COMPACT_ATOMS: atom_id res chain seq x y z
N MET A 1 94.71 -12.33 -7.62
CA MET A 1 93.77 -12.30 -6.51
C MET A 1 92.57 -11.41 -6.95
N LEU A 2 91.59 -12.01 -7.61
CA LEU A 2 90.46 -11.32 -8.17
C LEU A 2 89.32 -11.43 -7.16
N MET A 3 88.94 -10.32 -6.50
CA MET A 3 87.79 -10.20 -5.64
C MET A 3 86.55 -10.09 -6.51
N PHE A 4 85.66 -11.09 -6.51
CA PHE A 4 84.32 -10.98 -7.07
C PHE A 4 83.44 -10.27 -6.07
N ASN A 5 82.80 -9.22 -6.55
CA ASN A 5 81.95 -8.33 -5.79
C ASN A 5 80.56 -9.01 -5.55
N ASN A 6 80.08 -9.02 -4.29
CA ASN A 6 78.82 -9.68 -3.82
C ASN A 6 77.58 -9.39 -4.63
N LYS A 7 77.54 -8.32 -5.44
CA LYS A 7 76.46 -8.02 -6.35
C LYS A 7 76.39 -8.90 -7.60
N GLN A 8 77.50 -9.45 -8.05
CA GLN A 8 77.55 -10.35 -9.23
C GLN A 8 77.12 -11.77 -8.87
N ILE A 9 77.33 -12.22 -7.65
CA ILE A 9 76.87 -13.52 -7.15
C ILE A 9 75.34 -13.49 -6.96
N LEU A 10 74.77 -12.39 -6.53
CA LEU A 10 73.24 -12.20 -6.38
C LEU A 10 72.54 -12.23 -7.72
N VAL A 11 73.14 -11.66 -8.77
CA VAL A 11 72.58 -11.68 -10.14
C VAL A 11 72.62 -13.07 -10.76
N PHE A 12 73.67 -13.86 -10.48
CA PHE A 12 73.75 -15.26 -10.95
C PHE A 12 72.82 -16.19 -10.21
N ILE A 13 72.51 -15.97 -8.94
CA ILE A 13 71.51 -16.74 -8.17
C ILE A 13 70.07 -16.36 -8.62
N LEU A 14 69.79 -15.10 -8.93
CA LEU A 14 68.47 -14.65 -9.49
C LEU A 14 68.24 -15.15 -10.92
N LEU A 15 69.29 -15.33 -11.74
CA LEU A 15 69.17 -15.90 -13.09
C LEU A 15 69.06 -17.44 -13.06
N PHE A 16 69.51 -18.14 -12.03
CA PHE A 16 69.31 -19.58 -11.88
C PHE A 16 68.01 -19.98 -11.24
N LEU A 17 67.33 -19.04 -10.49
CA LEU A 17 65.99 -19.24 -9.95
C LEU A 17 64.91 -18.99 -10.97
N SER A 18 65.18 -18.36 -12.11
CA SER A 18 64.18 -18.09 -13.17
C SER A 18 63.95 -19.25 -14.16
N SER A 19 64.72 -20.37 -14.01
CA SER A 19 64.64 -21.50 -14.96
C SER A 19 63.86 -22.73 -14.46
N ILE A 20 63.09 -22.62 -13.34
CA ILE A 20 62.19 -23.69 -12.87
C ILE A 20 60.74 -23.23 -12.84
N VAL A 21 60.31 -22.47 -13.81
CA VAL A 21 58.86 -22.35 -14.10
C VAL A 21 58.53 -23.49 -15.08
N ARG A 22 58.18 -24.65 -14.56
CA ARG A 22 57.50 -25.67 -15.35
C ARG A 22 56.17 -25.07 -15.81
N SER A 23 56.11 -24.65 -17.08
CA SER A 23 54.87 -24.37 -17.75
C SER A 23 53.99 -25.62 -17.65
N GLN A 24 52.95 -25.58 -16.85
CA GLN A 24 51.92 -26.60 -16.89
C GLN A 24 51.27 -26.52 -18.26
N THR A 25 51.34 -27.57 -19.06
CA THR A 25 50.55 -27.69 -20.30
C THR A 25 49.10 -27.79 -19.92
N CYS A 26 48.35 -26.76 -20.26
CA CYS A 26 46.87 -26.65 -19.99
C CYS A 26 46.13 -27.13 -21.24
N ASP A 27 46.12 -28.45 -21.47
CA ASP A 27 45.55 -29.12 -22.65
C ASP A 27 44.33 -29.99 -22.30
N LEU A 28 43.85 -29.93 -21.07
CA LEU A 28 42.69 -30.72 -20.63
C LEU A 28 41.39 -30.13 -21.07
N GLN A 29 40.42 -31.00 -21.34
CA GLN A 29 39.05 -30.65 -21.68
C GLN A 29 38.08 -31.07 -20.58
N LEU A 30 37.13 -30.19 -20.22
CA LEU A 30 35.99 -30.53 -19.40
C LEU A 30 34.72 -30.46 -20.28
N LYS A 31 34.18 -31.61 -20.60
CA LYS A 31 32.90 -31.75 -21.31
C LYS A 31 31.79 -32.04 -20.31
N GLY A 32 30.61 -31.50 -20.50
CA GLY A 32 29.51 -31.80 -19.60
C GLY A 32 28.14 -31.66 -20.23
N ILE A 33 27.18 -32.21 -19.51
CA ILE A 33 25.76 -32.07 -19.81
C ILE A 33 25.07 -31.54 -18.53
N VAL A 34 24.28 -30.52 -18.68
CA VAL A 34 23.45 -29.98 -17.63
C VAL A 34 22.05 -30.54 -17.76
N LYS A 35 21.52 -31.13 -16.68
CA LYS A 35 20.18 -31.74 -16.62
C LYS A 35 19.38 -31.20 -15.44
N ASP A 36 18.08 -31.28 -15.56
CA ASP A 36 17.16 -31.06 -14.45
C ASP A 36 17.18 -32.27 -13.51
N GLU A 37 17.28 -32.02 -12.19
CA GLU A 37 17.35 -33.09 -11.17
C GLU A 37 16.04 -33.85 -11.04
N ASP A 38 14.87 -33.18 -11.26
CA ASP A 38 13.57 -33.77 -11.00
C ASP A 38 13.05 -34.65 -12.17
N ASN A 39 13.35 -34.27 -13.42
CA ASN A 39 12.80 -34.95 -14.62
C ASN A 39 13.88 -35.47 -15.58
N SER A 40 15.19 -35.24 -15.27
CA SER A 40 16.34 -35.61 -16.11
C SER A 40 16.35 -35.00 -17.51
N GLU A 41 15.54 -33.97 -17.78
CA GLU A 41 15.57 -33.23 -19.04
C GLU A 41 16.89 -32.46 -19.21
N HIS A 42 17.35 -32.36 -20.43
CA HIS A 42 18.56 -31.60 -20.76
C HIS A 42 18.28 -30.09 -20.71
N LEU A 43 19.08 -29.35 -19.95
CA LEU A 43 18.91 -27.90 -19.79
C LEU A 43 19.75 -27.16 -20.86
N GLY A 44 19.12 -26.87 -21.98
CA GLY A 44 19.70 -26.03 -23.04
C GLY A 44 19.83 -24.56 -22.56
N PHE A 45 20.87 -23.89 -23.08
CA PHE A 45 21.17 -22.47 -22.78
C PHE A 45 21.45 -22.15 -21.32
N ALA A 46 21.83 -23.16 -20.50
CA ALA A 46 22.33 -22.93 -19.16
C ALA A 46 23.70 -22.24 -19.21
N VAL A 47 23.92 -21.26 -18.37
CA VAL A 47 25.19 -20.57 -18.22
C VAL A 47 26.11 -21.41 -17.27
N VAL A 48 27.24 -21.84 -17.78
CA VAL A 48 28.26 -22.61 -17.03
C VAL A 48 29.49 -21.72 -16.84
N LYS A 49 29.80 -21.37 -15.60
CA LYS A 49 30.88 -20.46 -15.25
C LYS A 49 31.90 -21.11 -14.35
N ILE A 50 33.17 -21.19 -14.79
CA ILE A 50 34.29 -21.49 -13.92
C ILE A 50 34.63 -20.21 -13.15
N LEU A 51 34.76 -20.29 -11.82
CA LEU A 51 34.95 -19.11 -10.98
C LEU A 51 36.42 -18.64 -10.90
N SER A 52 37.39 -19.56 -11.06
CA SER A 52 38.80 -19.20 -11.07
C SER A 52 39.63 -20.29 -11.84
N PRO A 53 40.37 -19.90 -12.92
CA PRO A 53 40.29 -18.65 -13.65
C PRO A 53 38.90 -18.48 -14.30
N GLU A 54 38.41 -17.27 -14.42
CA GLU A 54 37.06 -17.02 -14.90
C GLU A 54 36.90 -17.39 -16.39
N LYS A 55 36.05 -18.38 -16.67
CA LYS A 55 35.62 -18.77 -18.02
C LYS A 55 34.10 -18.98 -18.01
N ILE A 56 33.40 -18.49 -19.03
CA ILE A 56 31.96 -18.62 -19.15
C ILE A 56 31.62 -19.22 -20.49
N ILE A 57 30.68 -20.18 -20.50
CA ILE A 57 30.09 -20.76 -21.71
C ILE A 57 28.62 -21.01 -21.47
N GLN A 58 27.84 -21.06 -22.54
CA GLN A 58 26.45 -21.44 -22.51
C GLN A 58 26.27 -22.83 -23.11
N THR A 59 25.42 -23.69 -22.53
CA THR A 59 25.10 -25.01 -23.09
C THR A 59 24.34 -24.85 -24.41
N ASN A 60 24.54 -25.82 -25.31
CA ASN A 60 23.74 -25.92 -26.53
C ASN A 60 22.31 -26.39 -26.20
N GLU A 61 21.44 -26.53 -27.23
CA GLU A 61 20.04 -26.97 -27.09
C GLU A 61 19.91 -28.34 -26.41
N LYS A 62 20.96 -29.19 -26.46
CA LYS A 62 21.01 -30.51 -25.82
C LYS A 62 21.63 -30.46 -24.42
N GLY A 63 21.81 -29.26 -23.84
CA GLY A 63 22.39 -29.06 -22.52
C GLY A 63 23.89 -29.33 -22.45
N GLU A 64 24.62 -29.47 -23.58
CA GLU A 64 26.03 -29.84 -23.62
C GLU A 64 26.93 -28.60 -23.64
N PHE A 65 28.08 -28.68 -22.98
CA PHE A 65 29.14 -27.67 -22.98
C PHE A 65 30.53 -28.29 -23.05
N VAL A 66 31.53 -27.51 -23.49
CA VAL A 66 32.92 -27.90 -23.54
C VAL A 66 33.81 -26.72 -23.13
N PHE A 67 34.63 -26.90 -22.10
CA PHE A 67 35.74 -26.01 -21.81
C PHE A 67 37.05 -26.66 -22.27
N ASP A 68 37.79 -25.94 -23.11
CA ASP A 68 39.08 -26.34 -23.62
C ASP A 68 40.22 -25.61 -22.88
N ASN A 69 41.44 -26.14 -23.03
CA ASN A 69 42.64 -25.53 -22.49
C ASN A 69 42.57 -25.26 -20.98
N LEU A 70 42.18 -26.28 -20.21
CA LEU A 70 42.17 -26.25 -18.77
C LEU A 70 43.46 -26.94 -18.23
N CYS A 71 43.98 -26.40 -17.15
CA CYS A 71 45.11 -27.01 -16.45
C CYS A 71 44.62 -28.09 -15.46
N LYS A 72 45.49 -28.94 -14.99
CA LYS A 72 45.19 -29.86 -13.90
C LYS A 72 44.90 -29.07 -12.60
N GLY A 73 43.72 -29.30 -11.98
CA GLY A 73 43.33 -28.58 -10.76
C GLY A 73 41.89 -28.83 -10.34
N ASN A 74 41.50 -28.23 -9.23
CA ASN A 74 40.12 -28.24 -8.74
C ASN A 74 39.41 -26.97 -9.17
N TYR A 75 38.26 -27.13 -9.86
CA TYR A 75 37.47 -26.06 -10.42
C TYR A 75 36.13 -25.94 -9.71
N GLN A 76 35.79 -24.72 -9.25
CA GLN A 76 34.45 -24.37 -8.79
C GLN A 76 33.63 -23.88 -9.99
N ILE A 77 32.57 -24.59 -10.32
CA ILE A 77 31.73 -24.35 -11.49
C ILE A 77 30.36 -23.93 -11.02
N LEU A 78 30.00 -22.66 -11.24
CA LEU A 78 28.67 -22.14 -11.03
C LEU A 78 27.84 -22.42 -12.29
N ILE A 79 26.68 -23.06 -12.12
CA ILE A 79 25.71 -23.29 -13.20
C ILE A 79 24.41 -22.58 -12.88
N GLN A 80 23.94 -21.84 -13.87
CA GLN A 80 22.73 -21.03 -13.77
C GLN A 80 21.80 -21.35 -14.94
N HIS A 81 20.55 -21.59 -14.66
CA HIS A 81 19.51 -21.82 -15.68
C HIS A 81 18.18 -21.25 -15.19
N VAL A 82 17.40 -20.69 -16.09
CA VAL A 82 16.06 -20.13 -15.77
C VAL A 82 15.17 -21.23 -15.23
N GLY A 83 14.68 -21.06 -14.00
CA GLY A 83 13.84 -22.05 -13.31
C GLY A 83 14.61 -23.09 -12.48
N CYS A 84 15.94 -22.99 -12.38
CA CYS A 84 16.78 -23.85 -11.55
C CYS A 84 17.53 -23.05 -10.49
N LYS A 85 17.88 -23.68 -9.37
CA LYS A 85 18.69 -23.05 -8.32
C LYS A 85 20.13 -22.90 -8.80
N ASP A 86 20.69 -21.70 -8.74
CA ASP A 86 22.11 -21.45 -8.94
C ASP A 86 22.92 -22.40 -8.05
N THR A 87 23.70 -23.29 -8.66
CA THR A 87 24.41 -24.33 -7.93
C THR A 87 25.88 -24.31 -8.30
N ILE A 88 26.76 -24.42 -7.27
CA ILE A 88 28.20 -24.50 -7.46
C ILE A 88 28.60 -25.95 -7.27
N PHE A 89 29.29 -26.51 -8.29
CA PHE A 89 29.87 -27.85 -8.28
C PHE A 89 31.39 -27.76 -8.19
N SER A 90 32.00 -28.67 -7.46
CA SER A 90 33.46 -28.81 -7.39
C SER A 90 33.88 -29.96 -8.30
N VAL A 91 34.76 -29.69 -9.24
CA VAL A 91 35.29 -30.69 -10.18
C VAL A 91 36.79 -30.74 -10.10
N ASP A 92 37.34 -31.91 -9.69
CA ASP A 92 38.75 -32.18 -9.78
C ASP A 92 39.10 -32.71 -11.16
N LEU A 93 39.89 -31.95 -11.92
CA LEU A 93 40.33 -32.22 -13.28
C LEU A 93 41.75 -32.66 -13.32
N VAL A 94 41.99 -33.99 -13.23
CA VAL A 94 43.33 -34.62 -13.33
C VAL A 94 43.63 -35.05 -14.76
N LYS A 95 42.60 -35.36 -15.55
CA LYS A 95 42.60 -35.70 -16.99
C LYS A 95 41.31 -35.18 -17.63
N SER A 96 41.25 -35.08 -18.95
CA SER A 96 40.02 -34.71 -19.65
C SER A 96 38.83 -35.57 -19.20
N LYS A 97 37.71 -34.93 -18.85
CA LYS A 97 36.59 -35.57 -18.15
C LYS A 97 35.26 -35.16 -18.75
N LYS A 98 34.33 -36.11 -18.77
CA LYS A 98 32.89 -35.83 -19.05
C LYS A 98 32.12 -35.90 -17.73
N VAL A 99 31.29 -34.88 -17.45
CA VAL A 99 30.50 -34.74 -16.22
C VAL A 99 29.05 -34.49 -16.54
N ILE A 100 28.13 -34.90 -15.63
CA ILE A 100 26.73 -34.58 -15.71
C ILE A 100 26.43 -33.75 -14.45
N PHE A 101 25.86 -32.58 -14.64
CA PHE A 101 25.41 -31.74 -13.57
C PHE A 101 23.87 -31.75 -13.50
N ASN A 102 23.34 -32.17 -12.39
CA ASN A 102 21.88 -32.12 -12.14
C ASN A 102 21.59 -30.85 -11.32
N LEU A 103 20.80 -29.93 -11.91
CA LEU A 103 20.37 -28.74 -11.21
C LEU A 103 19.02 -29.00 -10.55
N PRO A 104 18.90 -28.75 -9.24
CA PRO A 104 17.63 -28.81 -8.58
C PRO A 104 16.70 -27.73 -9.15
N HIS A 105 15.50 -28.12 -9.54
CA HIS A 105 14.48 -27.17 -9.94
C HIS A 105 14.16 -26.29 -8.75
N THR A 106 14.35 -25.00 -8.86
CA THR A 106 13.64 -24.10 -8.00
C THR A 106 12.22 -23.99 -8.57
N PHE A 107 11.22 -24.38 -7.79
CA PHE A 107 10.00 -23.63 -7.85
C PHE A 107 10.34 -22.22 -7.37
N ASN A 108 10.88 -21.41 -8.23
CA ASN A 108 10.69 -20.01 -8.14
C ASN A 108 9.16 -19.89 -8.29
N GLN A 109 8.37 -19.84 -7.16
CA GLN A 109 7.52 -18.68 -7.04
C GLN A 109 8.32 -17.62 -7.76
N LEU A 110 7.80 -17.10 -8.89
CA LEU A 110 8.38 -15.93 -9.49
C LEU A 110 8.91 -15.14 -8.31
N LYS A 111 10.19 -15.34 -7.96
CA LYS A 111 10.87 -14.33 -7.16
C LYS A 111 10.52 -13.17 -7.99
N ASP A 112 9.61 -12.34 -7.43
CA ASP A 112 9.23 -11.15 -8.16
C ASP A 112 10.46 -10.90 -8.97
N ILE A 113 10.37 -11.23 -10.31
CA ILE A 113 11.34 -10.67 -11.18
C ILE A 113 11.00 -9.22 -10.91
N GLU A 114 11.62 -8.69 -9.85
CA GLU A 114 12.16 -7.41 -9.99
C GLU A 114 12.94 -7.55 -11.27
N ILE A 115 12.27 -7.37 -12.40
CA ILE A 115 12.76 -6.54 -13.44
C ILE A 115 12.87 -5.21 -12.70
N VAL A 116 13.92 -5.18 -11.94
CA VAL A 116 14.71 -4.03 -11.82
C VAL A 116 15.26 -3.85 -13.25
N GLU A 117 14.38 -3.40 -14.20
CA GLU A 117 14.77 -2.10 -14.72
C GLU A 117 15.12 -1.38 -13.42
N LYS A 118 16.41 -1.21 -13.15
CA LYS A 118 16.86 -0.29 -12.13
C LYS A 118 16.31 1.08 -12.54
N LYS A 119 15.00 1.28 -12.37
CA LYS A 119 14.49 2.50 -11.80
C LYS A 119 15.33 2.53 -10.56
N ALA A 120 16.38 3.34 -10.60
CA ALA A 120 17.17 3.63 -9.42
C ALA A 120 16.15 3.81 -8.35
N ASP A 121 15.96 2.77 -7.51
CA ASP A 121 14.82 2.65 -6.60
C ASP A 121 14.65 4.04 -6.09
N GLU A 122 13.51 4.67 -6.34
CA GLU A 122 13.38 6.10 -6.09
C GLU A 122 13.64 6.27 -4.60
N ILE A 123 14.92 6.34 -4.26
CA ILE A 123 15.38 6.40 -2.89
C ILE A 123 14.98 7.80 -2.46
N LEU A 124 13.80 7.86 -1.82
CA LEU A 124 13.25 9.09 -1.30
C LEU A 124 13.78 9.30 0.12
N PRO A 125 14.08 10.54 0.53
CA PRO A 125 14.44 10.84 1.91
C PRO A 125 13.28 10.68 2.89
N GLN A 126 12.03 10.55 2.41
CA GLN A 126 10.87 10.23 3.23
C GLN A 126 10.95 8.81 3.82
N ALA A 127 10.22 8.58 4.89
CA ALA A 127 10.02 7.26 5.44
C ALA A 127 9.07 6.47 4.51
N ILE A 128 9.54 5.36 3.95
CA ILE A 128 8.79 4.53 3.00
C ILE A 128 8.59 3.15 3.60
N GLU A 129 7.34 2.73 3.62
CA GLU A 129 6.91 1.40 4.03
C GLU A 129 6.22 0.69 2.88
N THR A 130 6.50 -0.59 2.70
CA THR A 130 5.93 -1.36 1.58
C THR A 130 5.39 -2.70 2.06
N LEU A 131 4.17 -3.02 1.64
CA LEU A 131 3.58 -4.37 1.74
C LEU A 131 3.77 -5.08 0.41
N ASN A 132 4.53 -6.15 0.42
CA ASN A 132 4.68 -7.05 -0.72
C ASN A 132 3.57 -8.12 -0.73
N ILE A 133 3.53 -8.96 -1.77
CA ILE A 133 2.48 -9.97 -1.94
C ILE A 133 2.36 -10.94 -0.74
N LYS A 134 3.48 -11.33 -0.09
CA LYS A 134 3.45 -12.25 1.08
C LYS A 134 2.80 -11.60 2.30
N GLU A 135 2.99 -10.30 2.48
CA GLU A 135 2.36 -9.54 3.57
C GLU A 135 0.90 -9.22 3.24
N LEU A 136 0.60 -8.92 1.97
CA LEU A 136 -0.76 -8.75 1.50
C LEU A 136 -1.59 -10.03 1.66
N ASP A 137 -1.01 -11.22 1.47
CA ASP A 137 -1.70 -12.50 1.65
C ASP A 137 -2.24 -12.71 3.08
N LYS A 138 -1.68 -12.02 4.10
CA LYS A 138 -2.19 -12.06 5.49
C LYS A 138 -3.45 -11.20 5.68
N SER A 139 -3.69 -10.22 4.80
CA SER A 139 -4.73 -9.20 4.98
C SER A 139 -5.66 -9.02 3.77
N LYS A 140 -5.45 -9.74 2.66
CA LYS A 140 -6.37 -9.74 1.51
C LYS A 140 -7.81 -10.01 1.95
N GLY A 141 -8.75 -9.22 1.43
CA GLY A 141 -10.18 -9.28 1.76
C GLY A 141 -10.63 -8.33 2.88
N LEU A 142 -9.69 -7.73 3.64
CA LEU A 142 -9.97 -6.63 4.56
C LEU A 142 -10.12 -5.30 3.79
N PRO A 143 -10.85 -4.31 4.35
CA PRO A 143 -10.82 -2.95 3.83
C PRO A 143 -9.40 -2.40 3.73
N LEU A 144 -9.12 -1.55 2.73
CA LEU A 144 -7.77 -1.03 2.48
C LEU A 144 -7.14 -0.39 3.72
N GLY A 145 -7.89 0.37 4.52
CA GLY A 145 -7.40 0.96 5.77
C GLY A 145 -6.86 -0.11 6.73
N GLU A 146 -7.59 -1.22 6.90
CA GLU A 146 -7.17 -2.32 7.78
C GLU A 146 -5.93 -3.07 7.25
N VAL A 147 -5.79 -3.21 5.92
CA VAL A 147 -4.58 -3.75 5.28
C VAL A 147 -3.35 -2.92 5.65
N LEU A 148 -3.49 -1.60 5.62
CA LEU A 148 -2.41 -0.64 5.87
C LEU A 148 -1.97 -0.56 7.34
N LYS A 149 -2.78 -1.00 8.30
CA LYS A 149 -2.39 -1.11 9.73
C LYS A 149 -1.15 -1.99 9.97
N ASN A 150 -0.81 -2.84 9.02
CA ASN A 150 0.40 -3.66 9.10
C ASN A 150 1.70 -2.87 8.92
N LEU A 151 1.61 -1.60 8.51
CA LEU A 151 2.75 -0.67 8.33
C LEU A 151 3.01 0.15 9.60
N ASN A 152 4.26 0.56 9.81
CA ASN A 152 4.63 1.42 10.93
C ASN A 152 4.06 2.83 10.74
N GLY A 153 3.68 3.52 11.82
CA GLY A 153 3.12 4.86 11.76
C GLY A 153 1.75 4.97 11.11
N VAL A 154 1.12 3.84 10.75
CA VAL A 154 -0.21 3.79 10.14
C VAL A 154 -1.22 3.18 11.10
N THR A 155 -2.38 3.80 11.22
CA THR A 155 -3.56 3.30 11.92
C THR A 155 -4.80 3.60 11.10
N THR A 156 -5.98 3.42 11.66
CA THR A 156 -7.25 3.67 10.96
C THR A 156 -8.18 4.51 11.79
N PHE A 157 -8.97 5.28 11.10
CA PHE A 157 -10.16 5.92 11.61
C PHE A 157 -11.38 5.16 11.09
N ASN A 158 -12.16 4.58 11.98
CA ASN A 158 -13.23 3.65 11.63
C ASN A 158 -14.61 4.29 11.80
N ASN A 159 -15.53 3.89 10.95
CA ASN A 159 -16.95 4.17 11.12
C ASN A 159 -17.70 2.83 11.20
N GLY A 160 -17.64 2.21 12.38
CA GLY A 160 -18.11 0.85 12.61
C GLY A 160 -17.24 -0.23 12.01
N ALA A 161 -17.79 -1.41 11.81
CA ALA A 161 -17.06 -2.63 11.50
C ALA A 161 -16.62 -2.79 10.03
N THR A 162 -17.23 -2.04 9.10
CA THR A 162 -17.07 -2.25 7.65
C THR A 162 -16.34 -1.10 6.93
N ILE A 163 -16.24 0.06 7.56
CA ILE A 163 -15.65 1.26 6.96
C ILE A 163 -14.39 1.65 7.72
N SER A 164 -13.25 1.69 7.01
CA SER A 164 -11.94 1.96 7.59
C SER A 164 -11.15 2.89 6.70
N LYS A 165 -10.81 4.08 7.20
CA LYS A 165 -9.95 5.06 6.52
C LYS A 165 -8.54 5.00 7.08
N PRO A 166 -7.51 5.04 6.24
CA PRO A 166 -6.13 5.11 6.72
C PRO A 166 -5.85 6.42 7.44
N MET A 167 -5.05 6.34 8.49
CA MET A 167 -4.51 7.46 9.24
C MET A 167 -2.99 7.31 9.29
N ILE A 168 -2.25 8.31 8.83
CA ILE A 168 -0.79 8.35 8.81
C ILE A 168 -0.32 9.44 9.77
N ASN A 169 0.57 9.10 10.70
CA ASN A 169 1.14 10.04 11.66
C ASN A 169 0.07 10.84 12.44
N GLY A 170 -1.09 10.22 12.75
CA GLY A 170 -2.22 10.88 13.43
C GLY A 170 -3.09 11.76 12.54
N MET A 171 -2.87 11.80 11.24
CA MET A 171 -3.62 12.59 10.27
C MET A 171 -4.43 11.71 9.33
N GLN A 172 -5.59 12.22 8.88
CA GLN A 172 -6.54 11.52 8.00
C GLN A 172 -7.17 12.45 6.96
N GLY A 173 -8.03 11.88 6.12
CA GLY A 173 -8.85 12.61 5.16
C GLY A 173 -8.02 13.25 4.05
N TYR A 174 -8.28 14.50 3.74
CA TYR A 174 -7.62 15.24 2.65
C TYR A 174 -6.12 15.50 2.83
N ARG A 175 -5.50 15.03 3.91
CA ARG A 175 -4.05 15.10 4.10
C ARG A 175 -3.31 13.86 3.60
N ILE A 176 -4.07 12.82 3.23
CA ILE A 176 -3.53 11.56 2.69
C ILE A 176 -4.03 11.41 1.26
N MET A 177 -3.10 11.26 0.33
CA MET A 177 -3.40 11.01 -1.06
C MET A 177 -3.28 9.52 -1.36
N THR A 178 -4.29 8.93 -1.98
CA THR A 178 -4.25 7.54 -2.44
C THR A 178 -4.16 7.53 -3.97
N LEU A 179 -3.22 6.78 -4.51
CA LEU A 179 -3.05 6.58 -5.95
C LEU A 179 -3.38 5.14 -6.33
N ASN A 180 -4.27 4.97 -7.29
CA ASN A 180 -4.59 3.70 -7.93
C ASN A 180 -3.86 3.63 -9.28
N ASN A 181 -2.92 2.71 -9.42
CA ASN A 181 -2.09 2.60 -10.62
C ASN A 181 -1.50 3.95 -11.07
N GLY A 182 -0.95 4.72 -10.12
CA GLY A 182 -0.32 6.02 -10.38
C GLY A 182 -1.26 7.21 -10.57
N ILE A 183 -2.58 7.01 -10.58
CA ILE A 183 -3.59 8.07 -10.68
C ILE A 183 -4.18 8.36 -9.31
N ARG A 184 -4.21 9.63 -8.91
CA ARG A 184 -4.87 10.10 -7.70
C ARG A 184 -6.34 9.67 -7.72
N GLN A 185 -6.73 8.88 -6.70
CA GLN A 185 -8.10 8.42 -6.51
C GLN A 185 -8.97 9.59 -6.04
N GLU A 186 -9.88 10.03 -6.88
CA GLU A 186 -10.83 11.08 -6.55
C GLU A 186 -12.22 10.47 -6.41
N GLY A 187 -12.76 10.55 -5.21
CA GLY A 187 -14.09 10.08 -4.85
C GLY A 187 -14.73 11.04 -3.85
N GLN A 188 -15.81 10.61 -3.23
CA GLN A 188 -16.50 11.40 -2.22
C GLN A 188 -15.77 11.31 -0.86
N ASN A 189 -14.48 11.70 -0.81
CA ASN A 189 -13.62 11.58 0.38
C ASN A 189 -13.95 12.53 1.53
N TRP A 190 -15.01 13.35 1.39
CA TRP A 190 -15.39 14.35 2.34
C TRP A 190 -15.94 13.79 3.66
N GLY A 191 -16.59 12.62 3.65
CA GLY A 191 -17.13 12.00 4.85
C GLY A 191 -16.10 11.14 5.59
N ASN A 192 -16.24 11.03 6.90
CA ASN A 192 -15.42 10.11 7.71
C ASN A 192 -15.76 8.64 7.44
N GLU A 193 -16.98 8.37 7.00
CA GLU A 193 -17.53 7.06 6.64
C GLU A 193 -17.23 6.66 5.18
N HIS A 194 -16.51 7.47 4.44
CA HIS A 194 -16.15 7.18 3.05
C HIS A 194 -14.75 6.59 2.98
N ALA A 195 -14.63 5.27 2.87
CA ALA A 195 -13.37 4.56 2.67
C ALA A 195 -12.88 4.69 1.22
N PRO A 196 -11.58 4.49 0.94
CA PRO A 196 -11.08 4.43 -0.42
C PRO A 196 -11.75 3.33 -1.25
N GLU A 197 -12.28 3.69 -2.41
CA GLU A 197 -13.05 2.82 -3.33
C GLU A 197 -12.10 2.15 -4.32
N ILE A 198 -11.29 1.23 -3.84
CA ILE A 198 -10.29 0.50 -4.62
C ILE A 198 -10.34 -0.97 -4.21
N ASP A 199 -10.38 -1.86 -5.22
CA ASP A 199 -10.27 -3.30 -4.98
C ASP A 199 -8.85 -3.67 -4.52
N PRO A 200 -8.63 -4.14 -3.27
CA PRO A 200 -7.29 -4.50 -2.80
C PRO A 200 -6.69 -5.70 -3.52
N PHE A 201 -7.48 -6.51 -4.25
CA PHE A 201 -6.96 -7.65 -5.03
C PHE A 201 -6.22 -7.25 -6.31
N ILE A 202 -6.36 -5.99 -6.76
CA ILE A 202 -5.59 -5.46 -7.90
C ILE A 202 -4.10 -5.27 -7.51
N ALA A 203 -3.80 -5.07 -6.22
CA ALA A 203 -2.48 -4.74 -5.75
C ALA A 203 -1.57 -5.97 -5.64
N GLN A 204 -0.40 -5.89 -6.24
CA GLN A 204 0.74 -6.75 -5.91
C GLN A 204 1.69 -6.09 -4.92
N LYS A 205 1.66 -4.77 -4.85
CA LYS A 205 2.46 -3.96 -3.94
C LYS A 205 1.66 -2.76 -3.48
N ILE A 206 1.73 -2.45 -2.19
CA ILE A 206 1.19 -1.20 -1.63
C ILE A 206 2.33 -0.50 -0.91
N THR A 207 2.59 0.75 -1.29
CA THR A 207 3.65 1.57 -0.70
C THR A 207 3.03 2.77 0.00
N VAL A 208 3.47 3.07 1.21
CA VAL A 208 3.14 4.29 1.93
C VAL A 208 4.38 5.16 2.04
N ILE A 209 4.32 6.36 1.49
CA ILE A 209 5.33 7.41 1.61
C ILE A 209 4.83 8.36 2.69
N ARG A 210 5.54 8.44 3.82
CA ARG A 210 5.15 9.28 4.96
C ARG A 210 5.85 10.63 4.91
N GLY A 211 5.12 11.69 5.23
CA GLY A 211 5.59 13.07 5.18
C GLY A 211 4.98 13.88 4.04
N ALA A 212 5.21 15.19 4.05
CA ALA A 212 4.68 16.06 3.02
C ALA A 212 5.33 15.78 1.67
N SER A 213 4.66 15.01 0.84
CA SER A 213 5.07 14.69 -0.53
C SER A 213 4.43 15.63 -1.55
N THR A 214 4.09 16.85 -1.12
CA THR A 214 3.32 17.82 -1.90
C THR A 214 4.03 18.28 -3.17
N VAL A 215 5.36 18.31 -3.19
CA VAL A 215 6.12 18.71 -4.38
C VAL A 215 5.86 17.75 -5.54
N ARG A 216 5.97 16.45 -5.35
CA ARG A 216 5.76 15.46 -6.43
C ARG A 216 4.28 15.22 -6.74
N TYR A 217 3.44 15.11 -5.72
CA TYR A 217 2.08 14.61 -5.88
C TYR A 217 1.00 15.70 -5.86
N GLY A 218 1.32 16.89 -5.42
CA GLY A 218 0.41 18.05 -5.36
C GLY A 218 -0.03 18.40 -3.95
N SER A 219 -0.75 19.51 -3.84
CA SER A 219 -1.41 19.92 -2.59
C SER A 219 -2.24 18.74 -2.05
N ASP A 220 -2.52 18.69 -0.76
CA ASP A 220 -3.23 17.62 -0.06
C ASP A 220 -2.36 16.41 0.37
N ALA A 221 -1.17 16.15 -0.22
CA ALA A 221 -0.25 15.09 0.21
C ALA A 221 0.61 15.51 1.42
N ILE A 222 -0.01 16.03 2.49
CA ILE A 222 0.68 16.59 3.67
C ILE A 222 1.16 15.50 4.63
N ALA A 223 0.30 14.52 4.92
CA ALA A 223 0.62 13.42 5.84
C ALA A 223 1.37 12.30 5.13
N GLY A 224 1.04 12.06 3.88
CA GLY A 224 1.67 11.03 3.07
C GLY A 224 0.86 10.63 1.85
N VAL A 225 1.42 9.65 1.13
CA VAL A 225 0.86 9.11 -0.11
C VAL A 225 0.81 7.59 -0.01
N ILE A 226 -0.31 7.02 -0.42
CA ILE A 226 -0.54 5.57 -0.53
C ILE A 226 -0.53 5.22 -2.02
N LEU A 227 0.42 4.39 -2.44
CA LEU A 227 0.54 3.90 -3.81
C LEU A 227 0.02 2.46 -3.88
N ILE A 228 -1.01 2.23 -4.67
CA ILE A 228 -1.56 0.91 -4.94
C ILE A 228 -1.14 0.52 -6.34
N GLU A 229 -0.23 -0.45 -6.43
CA GLU A 229 0.44 -0.80 -7.68
C GLU A 229 0.05 -2.22 -8.10
N PRO A 230 -0.62 -2.38 -9.26
CA PRO A 230 -0.72 -3.69 -9.89
C PRO A 230 0.67 -4.13 -10.34
N GLY A 231 0.91 -5.44 -10.36
CA GLY A 231 2.17 -5.98 -10.88
C GLY A 231 2.40 -5.65 -12.36
N PRO A 232 3.64 -5.80 -12.86
CA PRO A 232 3.93 -5.60 -14.27
C PRO A 232 3.13 -6.57 -15.15
N LEU A 233 2.80 -6.14 -16.36
CA LEU A 233 2.23 -7.01 -17.38
C LEU A 233 3.32 -7.92 -17.96
N PRO A 234 3.00 -9.17 -18.39
CA PRO A 234 3.96 -10.06 -19.01
C PRO A 234 4.60 -9.46 -20.28
N ASP A 235 5.90 -9.63 -20.43
CA ASP A 235 6.68 -9.18 -21.60
C ASP A 235 7.02 -10.30 -22.58
N SER A 236 6.74 -11.54 -22.22
CA SER A 236 6.98 -12.74 -23.00
C SER A 236 5.71 -13.54 -23.24
N ALA A 237 5.70 -14.31 -24.34
CA ALA A 237 4.56 -15.13 -24.76
C ALA A 237 4.14 -16.13 -23.67
N SER A 238 3.22 -15.71 -22.84
CA SER A 238 2.69 -16.48 -21.71
C SER A 238 1.27 -16.05 -21.39
N VAL A 239 0.50 -16.97 -20.81
CA VAL A 239 -0.78 -16.68 -20.16
C VAL A 239 -0.72 -17.23 -18.75
N THR A 240 -0.79 -16.32 -17.79
CA THR A 240 -0.75 -16.64 -16.36
C THR A 240 -2.00 -16.11 -15.68
N GLY A 241 -2.33 -16.66 -14.53
CA GLY A 241 -3.46 -16.21 -13.75
C GLY A 241 -3.27 -16.44 -12.26
N GLU A 242 -4.18 -15.89 -11.51
CA GLU A 242 -4.27 -16.08 -10.06
C GLU A 242 -5.74 -16.18 -9.67
N PHE A 243 -6.06 -17.14 -8.84
CA PHE A 243 -7.36 -17.24 -8.17
C PHE A 243 -7.16 -17.05 -6.67
N ASN A 244 -7.99 -16.23 -6.06
CA ASN A 244 -8.03 -15.98 -4.61
C ASN A 244 -9.43 -16.32 -4.08
N SER A 245 -9.48 -17.03 -2.95
CA SER A 245 -10.70 -17.26 -2.19
C SER A 245 -10.46 -16.90 -0.72
N VAL A 246 -11.38 -16.16 -0.13
CA VAL A 246 -11.33 -15.77 1.28
C VAL A 246 -12.65 -16.09 1.94
N GLY A 247 -12.60 -16.75 3.09
CA GLY A 247 -13.75 -16.99 3.96
C GLY A 247 -13.46 -16.47 5.37
N ALA A 248 -14.40 -15.76 5.99
CA ALA A 248 -14.27 -15.28 7.36
C ALA A 248 -15.47 -15.64 8.22
N THR A 249 -15.23 -15.97 9.49
CA THR A 249 -16.29 -16.42 10.42
C THR A 249 -17.15 -15.26 10.90
N ASN A 250 -16.54 -14.11 11.22
CA ASN A 250 -17.29 -12.92 11.62
C ASN A 250 -17.86 -12.24 10.36
N GLY A 251 -19.17 -12.00 10.38
CA GLY A 251 -19.93 -11.58 9.19
C GLY A 251 -20.17 -12.73 8.20
N ARG A 252 -19.67 -13.95 8.43
CA ARG A 252 -19.77 -15.11 7.53
C ARG A 252 -19.50 -14.72 6.08
N SER A 253 -18.41 -13.97 5.88
CA SER A 253 -18.11 -13.37 4.58
C SER A 253 -17.36 -14.34 3.67
N GLY A 254 -17.68 -14.26 2.36
CA GLY A 254 -17.00 -14.96 1.30
C GLY A 254 -16.51 -13.98 0.23
N ILE A 255 -15.31 -14.23 -0.31
CA ILE A 255 -14.73 -13.46 -1.40
C ILE A 255 -14.13 -14.42 -2.42
N ALA A 256 -14.39 -14.15 -3.70
CA ALA A 256 -13.73 -14.81 -4.82
C ALA A 256 -13.14 -13.73 -5.74
N SER A 257 -11.85 -13.83 -6.06
CA SER A 257 -11.18 -12.94 -6.99
C SER A 257 -10.35 -13.73 -7.98
N GLY A 258 -10.48 -13.40 -9.27
CA GLY A 258 -9.74 -14.01 -10.36
C GLY A 258 -9.02 -12.98 -11.20
N GLN A 259 -7.77 -13.28 -11.59
CA GLN A 259 -6.98 -12.50 -12.52
C GLN A 259 -6.40 -13.38 -13.61
N LEU A 260 -6.45 -12.90 -14.84
CA LEU A 260 -5.74 -13.47 -15.98
C LEU A 260 -4.93 -12.38 -16.68
N GLN A 261 -3.73 -12.72 -17.13
CA GLN A 261 -2.87 -11.81 -17.89
C GLN A 261 -2.04 -12.59 -18.91
N GLY A 262 -1.66 -11.91 -19.97
CA GLY A 262 -0.89 -12.55 -21.03
C GLY A 262 -0.24 -11.56 -21.96
N HIS A 263 0.62 -12.10 -22.85
CA HIS A 263 1.27 -11.39 -23.93
C HIS A 263 0.85 -12.01 -25.26
N PHE A 264 0.57 -11.19 -26.28
CA PHE A 264 0.18 -11.67 -27.59
C PHE A 264 1.39 -12.11 -28.40
N ASP A 265 1.44 -13.37 -28.83
CA ASP A 265 2.52 -13.94 -29.61
C ASP A 265 2.73 -13.25 -30.96
N LYS A 266 1.63 -12.88 -31.63
CA LYS A 266 1.62 -12.29 -32.98
C LYS A 266 1.90 -10.79 -32.99
N ILE A 267 1.61 -10.09 -31.91
CA ILE A 267 1.79 -8.63 -31.80
C ILE A 267 2.85 -8.39 -30.71
N LYS A 268 4.09 -8.26 -31.15
CA LYS A 268 5.23 -8.03 -30.26
C LYS A 268 5.01 -6.78 -29.38
N GLY A 269 5.21 -6.94 -28.10
CA GLY A 269 5.08 -5.87 -27.12
C GLY A 269 3.67 -5.62 -26.59
N LEU A 270 2.64 -6.32 -27.10
CA LEU A 270 1.26 -6.12 -26.62
C LEU A 270 0.91 -7.13 -25.52
N SER A 271 0.50 -6.62 -24.37
CA SER A 271 0.15 -7.40 -23.18
C SER A 271 -1.18 -6.95 -22.59
N TRP A 272 -1.85 -7.85 -21.90
CA TRP A 272 -3.18 -7.60 -21.35
C TRP A 272 -3.34 -8.22 -19.96
N ARG A 273 -4.26 -7.66 -19.17
CA ARG A 273 -4.74 -8.19 -17.89
C ARG A 273 -6.23 -7.96 -17.76
N VAL A 274 -6.94 -8.92 -17.20
CA VAL A 274 -8.32 -8.79 -16.71
C VAL A 274 -8.39 -9.34 -15.29
N GLN A 275 -9.19 -8.71 -14.43
CA GLN A 275 -9.36 -9.10 -13.04
C GLN A 275 -10.79 -8.80 -12.60
N GLY A 276 -11.36 -9.65 -11.75
CA GLY A 276 -12.67 -9.43 -11.14
C GLY A 276 -12.73 -9.98 -9.73
N THR A 277 -13.54 -9.32 -8.88
CA THR A 277 -13.73 -9.67 -7.46
C THR A 277 -15.21 -9.61 -7.12
N LEU A 278 -15.67 -10.64 -6.43
CA LEU A 278 -16.99 -10.71 -5.81
C LEU A 278 -16.82 -10.89 -4.30
N LYS A 279 -17.54 -10.12 -3.49
CA LYS A 279 -17.53 -10.19 -2.03
C LYS A 279 -18.94 -10.09 -1.49
N GLN A 280 -19.26 -10.91 -0.52
CA GLN A 280 -20.49 -10.83 0.27
C GLN A 280 -20.19 -11.13 1.73
N GLY A 281 -20.79 -10.34 2.63
CA GLY A 281 -20.74 -10.54 4.08
C GLY A 281 -22.02 -10.06 4.73
N GLY A 282 -22.42 -10.72 5.80
CA GLY A 282 -23.60 -10.38 6.59
C GLY A 282 -23.26 -9.59 7.85
N SER A 283 -24.23 -9.57 8.76
CA SER A 283 -24.13 -8.83 10.03
C SER A 283 -22.89 -9.23 10.82
N MET A 284 -22.08 -8.24 11.21
CA MET A 284 -20.90 -8.43 12.05
C MET A 284 -21.30 -8.74 13.49
N LYS A 285 -20.45 -9.45 14.23
CA LYS A 285 -20.68 -9.84 15.61
C LYS A 285 -19.62 -9.26 16.53
N THR A 286 -20.07 -8.57 17.59
CA THR A 286 -19.23 -8.24 18.76
C THR A 286 -19.01 -9.51 19.60
N PRO A 287 -18.24 -9.53 20.66
CA PRO A 287 -18.13 -10.67 21.54
C PRO A 287 -19.48 -11.21 22.06
N THR A 288 -20.50 -10.38 22.20
CA THR A 288 -21.75 -10.72 22.90
C THR A 288 -23.04 -10.56 22.08
N TYR A 289 -23.05 -9.80 20.96
CA TYR A 289 -24.24 -9.54 20.15
C TYR A 289 -23.90 -9.29 18.67
N TYR A 290 -24.89 -9.39 17.79
CA TYR A 290 -24.75 -9.01 16.39
C TYR A 290 -25.01 -7.52 16.20
N LEU A 291 -24.24 -6.88 15.32
CA LEU A 291 -24.45 -5.52 14.86
C LEU A 291 -25.45 -5.55 13.70
N LYS A 292 -26.67 -5.10 13.96
CA LYS A 292 -27.74 -5.12 12.98
C LYS A 292 -27.41 -4.26 11.76
N ASN A 293 -27.66 -4.80 10.56
CA ASN A 293 -27.50 -4.09 9.29
C ASN A 293 -26.04 -3.65 9.02
N THR A 294 -25.05 -4.52 9.24
CA THR A 294 -23.63 -4.27 8.94
C THR A 294 -23.10 -5.18 7.83
N GLY A 295 -23.99 -5.61 6.93
CA GLY A 295 -23.62 -6.40 5.75
C GLY A 295 -22.85 -5.59 4.71
N ILE A 296 -22.15 -6.29 3.83
CA ILE A 296 -21.38 -5.73 2.72
C ILE A 296 -21.51 -6.59 1.47
N GLU A 297 -21.62 -5.94 0.31
CA GLU A 297 -21.58 -6.57 -1.00
C GLU A 297 -20.65 -5.73 -1.91
N GLU A 298 -19.71 -6.39 -2.61
CA GLU A 298 -18.84 -5.73 -3.59
C GLU A 298 -18.77 -6.55 -4.88
N LYS A 299 -18.74 -5.83 -6.03
CA LYS A 299 -18.58 -6.37 -7.37
C LYS A 299 -17.60 -5.48 -8.13
N ASN A 300 -16.36 -5.92 -8.26
CA ASN A 300 -15.28 -5.11 -8.81
C ASN A 300 -14.72 -5.76 -10.07
N PHE A 301 -14.26 -4.92 -10.99
CA PHE A 301 -13.68 -5.35 -12.25
C PHE A 301 -12.54 -4.41 -12.67
N SER A 302 -11.49 -4.95 -13.31
CA SER A 302 -10.46 -4.13 -13.95
C SER A 302 -9.89 -4.82 -15.19
N TYR A 303 -9.40 -4.01 -16.12
CA TYR A 303 -8.59 -4.50 -17.22
C TYR A 303 -7.45 -3.53 -17.53
N ALA A 304 -6.38 -4.07 -18.13
CA ALA A 304 -5.26 -3.31 -18.64
C ALA A 304 -4.85 -3.85 -20.01
N LEU A 305 -4.48 -2.96 -20.90
CA LEU A 305 -3.86 -3.26 -22.18
C LEU A 305 -2.62 -2.37 -22.30
N ALA A 306 -1.44 -2.97 -22.52
CA ALA A 306 -0.21 -2.21 -22.64
C ALA A 306 0.60 -2.66 -23.84
N TYR A 307 1.19 -1.68 -24.51
CA TYR A 307 2.16 -1.86 -25.58
C TYR A 307 3.54 -1.40 -25.12
N HIS A 308 4.51 -2.30 -25.18
CA HIS A 308 5.92 -2.05 -24.88
C HIS A 308 6.75 -2.08 -26.15
N GLY A 309 7.13 -0.89 -26.61
CA GLY A 309 7.96 -0.69 -27.80
C GLY A 309 9.35 -0.16 -27.44
N LYS A 310 10.26 -0.13 -28.43
CA LYS A 310 11.63 0.36 -28.23
C LYS A 310 11.71 1.86 -27.94
N LYS A 311 10.81 2.67 -28.50
CA LYS A 311 10.82 4.13 -28.37
C LYS A 311 9.71 4.67 -27.49
N PHE A 312 8.58 3.98 -27.43
CA PHE A 312 7.45 4.39 -26.61
C PHE A 312 6.74 3.19 -26.00
N ASN A 313 6.12 3.40 -24.84
CA ASN A 313 5.19 2.51 -24.21
C ASN A 313 3.85 3.21 -24.06
N ALA A 314 2.77 2.46 -24.11
CA ALA A 314 1.42 2.98 -23.90
C ALA A 314 0.63 2.00 -23.04
N GLU A 315 -0.20 2.48 -22.14
CA GLU A 315 -1.10 1.67 -21.32
C GLU A 315 -2.48 2.31 -21.27
N ILE A 316 -3.49 1.48 -21.44
CA ILE A 316 -4.88 1.78 -21.12
C ILE A 316 -5.23 0.92 -19.90
N PHE A 317 -5.73 1.56 -18.85
CA PHE A 317 -6.18 0.88 -17.64
C PHE A 317 -7.59 1.35 -17.30
N TYR A 318 -8.48 0.40 -17.00
CA TYR A 318 -9.81 0.68 -16.49
C TYR A 318 -10.05 -0.12 -15.21
N SER A 319 -10.70 0.50 -14.23
CA SER A 319 -11.18 -0.19 -13.04
C SER A 319 -12.56 0.33 -12.65
N GLN A 320 -13.41 -0.58 -12.19
CA GLN A 320 -14.72 -0.30 -11.63
C GLN A 320 -14.81 -0.94 -10.24
N PHE A 321 -15.25 -0.14 -9.27
CA PHE A 321 -15.50 -0.56 -7.90
C PHE A 321 -16.96 -0.28 -7.54
N ASN A 322 -17.69 -1.31 -7.15
CA ASN A 322 -19.08 -1.20 -6.74
C ASN A 322 -19.23 -1.82 -5.35
N SER A 323 -19.86 -1.09 -4.44
CA SER A 323 -20.15 -1.60 -3.10
C SER A 323 -21.51 -1.16 -2.58
N VAL A 324 -22.14 -2.05 -1.81
CA VAL A 324 -23.30 -1.78 -0.97
C VAL A 324 -22.93 -2.10 0.46
N ILE A 325 -23.01 -1.12 1.34
CA ILE A 325 -22.64 -1.25 2.75
C ILE A 325 -23.82 -0.88 3.63
N GLY A 326 -24.24 -1.81 4.49
CA GLY A 326 -25.21 -1.54 5.54
C GLY A 326 -24.59 -0.70 6.66
N ILE A 327 -25.32 0.29 7.14
CA ILE A 327 -24.91 1.16 8.25
C ILE A 327 -25.63 0.69 9.51
N PHE A 328 -24.89 0.66 10.64
CA PHE A 328 -25.43 0.23 11.92
C PHE A 328 -26.70 0.99 12.31
N SER A 329 -27.83 0.28 12.33
CA SER A 329 -29.16 0.88 12.44
C SER A 329 -29.45 1.51 13.80
N SER A 330 -28.80 1.05 14.89
CA SER A 330 -29.03 1.53 16.26
C SER A 330 -28.36 2.89 16.56
N ALA A 331 -27.55 3.42 15.64
CA ALA A 331 -27.00 4.78 15.73
C ALA A 331 -28.06 5.86 15.39
N HIS A 332 -29.18 5.51 14.75
CA HIS A 332 -30.26 6.41 14.41
C HIS A 332 -31.33 6.41 15.50
N ILE A 333 -31.33 7.40 16.37
CA ILE A 333 -32.10 7.47 17.60
C ILE A 333 -33.16 8.59 17.50
N GLY A 334 -34.38 8.29 17.96
CA GLY A 334 -35.54 9.13 17.73
C GLY A 334 -35.63 10.41 18.55
N ASN A 335 -35.03 10.47 19.75
CA ASN A 335 -35.11 11.62 20.65
C ASN A 335 -33.85 11.82 21.49
N LEU A 336 -33.75 13.00 22.13
CA LEU A 336 -32.55 13.38 22.92
C LEU A 336 -32.34 12.51 24.17
N THR A 337 -33.41 12.10 24.84
CA THR A 337 -33.31 11.25 26.05
C THR A 337 -32.74 9.88 25.72
N ASP A 338 -33.25 9.26 24.65
CA ASP A 338 -32.75 7.96 24.18
C ASP A 338 -31.31 8.05 23.63
N LEU A 339 -30.95 9.18 23.01
CA LEU A 339 -29.59 9.43 22.56
C LEU A 339 -28.63 9.53 23.76
N GLN A 340 -28.98 10.29 24.78
CA GLN A 340 -28.19 10.39 25.99
C GLN A 340 -28.07 9.03 26.70
N ALA A 341 -29.19 8.28 26.74
CA ALA A 341 -29.18 6.93 27.29
C ALA A 341 -28.29 5.98 26.44
N ALA A 342 -28.25 6.13 25.11
CA ALA A 342 -27.41 5.32 24.23
C ALA A 342 -25.91 5.54 24.47
N PHE A 343 -25.46 6.77 24.74
CA PHE A 343 -24.06 7.08 25.08
C PHE A 343 -23.62 6.40 26.39
N ASN A 344 -24.55 6.13 27.30
CA ASN A 344 -24.28 5.52 28.60
C ASN A 344 -24.53 4.00 28.63
N ARG A 345 -25.13 3.41 27.60
CA ARG A 345 -25.43 1.97 27.54
C ARG A 345 -24.19 1.14 27.24
N SER A 346 -24.09 -0.01 27.88
CA SER A 346 -23.07 -1.03 27.56
C SER A 346 -23.37 -1.79 26.25
N LYS A 347 -24.66 -1.87 25.83
CA LYS A 347 -25.10 -2.55 24.63
C LYS A 347 -26.17 -1.72 23.90
N PRO A 348 -26.26 -1.82 22.56
CA PRO A 348 -27.30 -1.13 21.79
C PRO A 348 -28.69 -1.71 22.08
N ALA A 349 -29.74 -0.95 21.75
CA ALA A 349 -31.11 -1.40 21.91
C ALA A 349 -31.42 -2.68 21.11
N ASP A 350 -30.85 -2.79 19.92
CA ASP A 350 -30.99 -3.96 19.02
C ASP A 350 -30.00 -5.10 19.35
N SER A 351 -29.51 -5.23 20.58
CA SER A 351 -28.54 -6.27 21.00
C SER A 351 -29.06 -7.72 20.89
N LEU A 352 -30.36 -7.92 20.71
CA LEU A 352 -30.99 -9.20 20.42
C LEU A 352 -31.07 -9.55 18.93
N ALA A 353 -30.53 -8.69 18.06
CA ALA A 353 -30.50 -8.96 16.61
C ALA A 353 -29.80 -10.28 16.29
N THR A 354 -30.30 -10.98 15.28
CA THR A 354 -29.74 -12.21 14.75
C THR A 354 -28.89 -11.94 13.50
N PHE A 355 -28.16 -12.93 13.06
CA PHE A 355 -27.38 -12.85 11.83
C PHE A 355 -28.28 -12.69 10.59
N SER A 356 -27.91 -11.79 9.67
CA SER A 356 -28.56 -11.63 8.36
C SER A 356 -27.54 -11.22 7.30
N TYR A 357 -27.77 -11.67 6.05
CA TYR A 357 -27.08 -11.13 4.86
C TYR A 357 -27.82 -9.93 4.25
N GLU A 358 -29.05 -9.69 4.67
CA GLU A 358 -29.85 -8.59 4.17
C GLU A 358 -29.24 -7.23 4.53
N ILE A 359 -29.14 -6.35 3.54
CA ILE A 359 -28.70 -4.97 3.70
C ILE A 359 -29.91 -4.05 3.49
N ASP A 360 -30.51 -3.64 4.60
CA ASP A 360 -31.63 -2.71 4.61
C ASP A 360 -31.13 -1.27 4.89
N ARG A 361 -32.05 -0.32 5.03
CA ARG A 361 -31.75 1.06 5.45
C ARG A 361 -31.38 1.12 6.95
N PRO A 362 -30.42 1.99 7.34
CA PRO A 362 -29.63 2.87 6.49
C PRO A 362 -28.51 2.13 5.75
N LYS A 363 -28.16 2.59 4.55
CA LYS A 363 -27.08 2.01 3.73
C LYS A 363 -26.43 3.03 2.80
N GLN A 364 -25.24 2.69 2.35
CA GLN A 364 -24.52 3.40 1.29
C GLN A 364 -24.38 2.49 0.06
N VAL A 365 -24.46 3.10 -1.12
CA VAL A 365 -24.15 2.48 -2.41
C VAL A 365 -23.11 3.36 -3.09
N SER A 366 -21.96 2.77 -3.41
CA SER A 366 -20.86 3.46 -4.08
C SER A 366 -20.52 2.80 -5.39
N GLU A 367 -20.29 3.61 -6.41
CA GLU A 367 -19.80 3.22 -7.72
C GLU A 367 -18.64 4.15 -8.09
N HIS A 368 -17.48 3.58 -8.44
CA HIS A 368 -16.32 4.33 -8.86
C HIS A 368 -15.72 3.72 -10.12
N GLU A 369 -15.56 4.54 -11.16
CA GLU A 369 -14.92 4.18 -12.41
C GLU A 369 -13.66 5.01 -12.62
N LEU A 370 -12.59 4.38 -13.07
CA LEU A 370 -11.34 5.01 -13.46
C LEU A 370 -10.92 4.49 -14.84
N LEU A 371 -10.79 5.40 -15.81
CA LEU A 371 -10.17 5.14 -17.10
C LEU A 371 -8.89 5.96 -17.20
N LYS A 372 -7.76 5.29 -17.42
CA LYS A 372 -6.42 5.90 -17.51
C LYS A 372 -5.80 5.60 -18.88
N PHE A 373 -5.16 6.61 -19.43
CA PHE A 373 -4.23 6.52 -20.55
C PHE A 373 -2.86 6.98 -20.08
N ASN A 374 -1.85 6.16 -20.28
CA ASN A 374 -0.46 6.47 -20.00
C ASN A 374 0.38 6.32 -21.25
N PHE A 375 1.22 7.30 -21.52
CA PHE A 375 2.21 7.28 -22.59
C PHE A 375 3.58 7.58 -22.00
N HIS A 376 4.58 6.84 -22.48
CA HIS A 376 5.95 6.97 -22.04
C HIS A 376 6.86 6.95 -23.25
N PHE A 377 7.62 8.03 -23.47
CA PHE A 377 8.53 8.21 -24.58
C PHE A 377 9.96 8.31 -24.09
N HIS A 378 10.86 7.56 -24.72
CA HIS A 378 12.29 7.72 -24.51
C HIS A 378 12.78 8.91 -25.35
N THR A 379 13.07 10.05 -24.72
CA THR A 379 13.55 11.29 -25.37
C THR A 379 15.07 11.28 -25.58
N GLY A 380 15.76 10.31 -24.97
CA GLY A 380 17.19 10.08 -25.08
C GLY A 380 17.62 8.83 -24.31
N LEU A 381 18.91 8.55 -24.25
CA LEU A 381 19.43 7.40 -23.51
C LEU A 381 19.16 7.48 -21.99
N ARG A 382 18.99 8.69 -21.46
CA ARG A 382 18.85 8.97 -20.02
C ARG A 382 17.69 9.92 -19.72
N SER A 383 16.73 10.05 -20.61
CA SER A 383 15.58 10.93 -20.38
C SER A 383 14.31 10.35 -20.97
N ARG A 384 13.20 10.62 -20.29
CA ARG A 384 11.87 10.09 -20.60
C ARG A 384 10.81 11.17 -20.43
N LEU A 385 9.84 11.16 -21.28
CA LEU A 385 8.64 11.98 -21.19
C LEU A 385 7.45 11.08 -20.92
N TYR A 386 6.71 11.38 -19.87
CA TYR A 386 5.45 10.71 -19.51
C TYR A 386 4.29 11.65 -19.76
N ALA A 387 3.21 11.14 -20.29
CA ALA A 387 1.93 11.83 -20.39
C ALA A 387 0.83 10.92 -19.84
N ASN A 388 0.14 11.38 -18.83
CA ASN A 388 -0.97 10.69 -18.22
C ASN A 388 -2.25 11.49 -18.42
N TYR A 389 -3.33 10.80 -18.76
CA TYR A 389 -4.69 11.33 -18.68
C TYR A 389 -5.56 10.32 -17.97
N ALA A 390 -6.44 10.81 -17.09
CA ALA A 390 -7.42 9.96 -16.43
C ALA A 390 -8.80 10.65 -16.36
N TYR A 391 -9.82 9.85 -16.61
CA TYR A 391 -11.22 10.16 -16.35
C TYR A 391 -11.70 9.32 -15.19
N GLN A 392 -12.40 9.94 -14.22
CA GLN A 392 -13.04 9.23 -13.11
C GLN A 392 -14.48 9.68 -12.97
N TYR A 393 -15.34 8.72 -12.70
CA TYR A 393 -16.72 8.95 -12.32
C TYR A 393 -16.98 8.27 -10.99
N ASN A 394 -17.46 9.02 -10.02
CA ASN A 394 -17.83 8.50 -8.71
C ASN A 394 -19.28 8.86 -8.40
N LYS A 395 -20.08 7.85 -8.11
CA LYS A 395 -21.45 7.98 -7.66
C LYS A 395 -21.58 7.41 -6.27
N ARG A 396 -22.17 8.20 -5.37
CA ARG A 396 -22.46 7.77 -4.00
C ARG A 396 -23.89 8.08 -3.65
N GLN A 397 -24.59 7.06 -3.20
CA GLN A 397 -25.97 7.16 -2.74
C GLN A 397 -26.05 6.77 -1.27
N GLU A 398 -26.75 7.56 -0.48
CA GLU A 398 -27.04 7.27 0.92
C GLU A 398 -28.54 7.21 1.17
N TYR A 399 -28.92 6.22 1.96
CA TYR A 399 -30.31 5.93 2.30
C TYR A 399 -30.49 6.06 3.81
N ASP A 400 -31.40 6.96 4.24
CA ASP A 400 -31.79 7.10 5.65
C ASP A 400 -32.54 5.87 6.15
N LYS A 401 -32.50 5.63 7.44
CA LYS A 401 -33.30 4.61 8.14
C LYS A 401 -34.80 4.77 7.87
N HIS A 402 -35.29 6.00 7.81
CA HIS A 402 -36.69 6.32 7.66
C HIS A 402 -37.11 6.42 6.19
N LYS A 403 -38.10 5.62 5.80
CA LYS A 403 -38.77 5.76 4.49
C LYS A 403 -39.75 6.91 4.51
N PRO A 404 -40.08 7.51 3.34
CA PRO A 404 -41.16 8.48 3.23
C PRO A 404 -42.49 7.93 3.78
N ARG A 405 -43.31 8.78 4.43
CA ARG A 405 -44.61 8.36 4.94
C ARG A 405 -45.60 8.05 3.82
N ASN A 406 -45.45 8.68 2.66
CA ASN A 406 -46.26 8.39 1.47
C ASN A 406 -45.82 7.04 0.88
N ASN A 407 -46.73 6.07 0.80
CA ASN A 407 -46.48 4.73 0.32
C ASN A 407 -45.96 4.69 -1.11
N GLN A 408 -46.40 5.54 -2.01
CA GLN A 408 -45.94 5.61 -3.40
C GLN A 408 -44.50 6.08 -3.46
N LEU A 409 -44.13 7.11 -2.70
CA LEU A 409 -42.74 7.57 -2.60
C LEU A 409 -41.84 6.54 -1.89
N ALA A 410 -42.36 5.83 -0.89
CA ALA A 410 -41.61 4.77 -0.19
C ALA A 410 -41.28 3.57 -1.10
N GLN A 411 -42.21 3.22 -2.04
CA GLN A 411 -42.01 2.18 -3.04
C GLN A 411 -40.93 2.52 -4.06
N LEU A 412 -40.75 3.80 -4.40
CA LEU A 412 -39.68 4.23 -5.31
C LEU A 412 -38.28 4.00 -4.74
N ASN A 413 -38.17 3.81 -3.42
CA ASN A 413 -36.93 3.53 -2.70
C ASN A 413 -35.75 4.45 -3.09
N LEU A 414 -36.06 5.75 -3.30
CA LEU A 414 -35.06 6.74 -3.69
C LEU A 414 -34.02 6.96 -2.58
N PRO A 415 -32.74 7.26 -2.93
CA PRO A 415 -31.73 7.67 -1.97
C PRO A 415 -32.06 9.05 -1.37
N ASP A 416 -31.65 9.28 -0.13
CA ASP A 416 -31.75 10.60 0.51
C ASP A 416 -30.66 11.53 -0.03
N PHE A 417 -29.49 10.99 -0.36
CA PHE A 417 -28.41 11.68 -1.09
C PHE A 417 -27.98 10.87 -2.31
N ASP A 418 -27.79 11.54 -3.45
CA ASP A 418 -27.15 10.99 -4.65
C ASP A 418 -26.14 12.01 -5.15
N PHE A 419 -24.84 11.78 -4.87
CA PHE A 419 -23.72 12.61 -5.29
C PHE A 419 -23.03 11.98 -6.47
N ARG A 420 -22.66 12.79 -7.46
CA ARG A 420 -21.97 12.38 -8.70
C ARG A 420 -20.80 13.31 -8.94
N LEU A 421 -19.61 12.79 -8.78
CA LEU A 421 -18.34 13.50 -8.99
C LEU A 421 -17.68 12.99 -10.26
N THR A 422 -17.50 13.88 -11.22
CA THR A 422 -16.71 13.65 -12.43
C THR A 422 -15.36 14.32 -12.28
N THR A 423 -14.27 13.63 -12.61
CA THR A 423 -12.92 14.16 -12.52
C THR A 423 -12.14 13.88 -13.80
N HIS A 424 -11.50 14.91 -14.34
CA HIS A 424 -10.51 14.84 -15.40
C HIS A 424 -9.15 15.22 -14.81
N TYR A 425 -8.16 14.36 -15.00
CA TYR A 425 -6.79 14.58 -14.54
C TYR A 425 -5.81 14.45 -15.70
N GLY A 426 -4.83 15.34 -15.75
CA GLY A 426 -3.75 15.30 -16.71
C GLY A 426 -2.40 15.59 -16.07
N GLU A 427 -1.36 14.89 -16.50
CA GLU A 427 0.02 15.14 -16.10
C GLU A 427 0.95 14.98 -17.28
N VAL A 428 1.90 15.91 -17.43
CA VAL A 428 3.07 15.75 -18.29
C VAL A 428 4.30 15.84 -17.41
N LEU A 429 5.16 14.83 -17.46
CA LEU A 429 6.34 14.68 -16.61
C LEU A 429 7.55 14.39 -17.51
N TRP A 430 8.58 15.20 -17.42
CA TRP A 430 9.90 14.90 -17.95
C TRP A 430 10.81 14.43 -16.82
N GLU A 431 11.46 13.29 -17.05
CA GLU A 431 12.38 12.65 -16.10
C GLU A 431 13.74 12.46 -16.78
N HIS A 432 14.82 12.73 -16.07
CA HIS A 432 16.17 12.39 -16.48
C HIS A 432 16.87 11.54 -15.43
N ASP A 433 17.56 10.51 -15.90
CA ASP A 433 18.44 9.67 -15.08
C ASP A 433 19.77 10.41 -14.83
N TYR A 434 20.65 9.86 -14.00
CA TYR A 434 21.89 10.48 -13.59
C TYR A 434 22.73 11.06 -14.74
N ILE A 435 22.77 12.37 -14.83
CA ILE A 435 23.67 13.17 -15.68
C ILE A 435 24.63 13.86 -14.73
N ASN A 436 25.92 13.47 -14.72
CA ASN A 436 26.90 14.04 -13.79
C ASN A 436 26.46 14.05 -12.32
N ARG A 437 25.84 12.95 -11.84
CA ARG A 437 25.29 12.76 -10.49
C ARG A 437 23.94 13.44 -10.22
N PHE A 438 23.38 14.16 -11.17
CA PHE A 438 22.05 14.75 -11.06
C PHE A 438 21.01 13.86 -11.72
N SER A 439 19.90 13.65 -11.05
CA SER A 439 18.69 13.04 -11.60
C SER A 439 17.48 13.81 -11.12
N GLY A 440 16.47 13.96 -11.99
CA GLY A 440 15.37 14.82 -11.60
C GLY A 440 14.11 14.63 -12.42
N LYS A 441 13.09 15.40 -12.01
CA LYS A 441 11.75 15.38 -12.57
C LYS A 441 11.20 16.79 -12.66
N PHE A 442 10.63 17.13 -13.81
CA PHE A 442 9.91 18.38 -14.05
C PHE A 442 8.52 18.02 -14.56
N GLY A 443 7.49 18.60 -13.99
CA GLY A 443 6.14 18.25 -14.40
C GLY A 443 5.12 19.34 -14.27
N VAL A 444 4.06 19.17 -15.04
CA VAL A 444 2.84 19.99 -14.99
C VAL A 444 1.66 19.05 -14.77
N GLN A 445 0.78 19.41 -13.85
CA GLN A 445 -0.44 18.66 -13.53
C GLN A 445 -1.66 19.56 -13.62
N GLY A 446 -2.77 19.00 -14.06
CA GLY A 446 -4.06 19.68 -14.07
C GLY A 446 -5.18 18.72 -13.65
N MET A 447 -6.18 19.25 -12.96
CA MET A 447 -7.39 18.50 -12.56
C MET A 447 -8.61 19.41 -12.68
N TYR A 448 -9.67 18.88 -13.26
CA TYR A 448 -10.99 19.51 -13.30
C TYR A 448 -12.02 18.56 -12.71
N GLN A 449 -12.91 19.09 -11.86
CA GLN A 449 -13.93 18.32 -11.18
C GLN A 449 -15.28 19.02 -11.26
N GLU A 450 -16.32 18.21 -11.43
CA GLU A 450 -17.72 18.62 -11.34
C GLU A 450 -18.45 17.69 -10.38
N ASN A 451 -19.08 18.23 -9.35
CA ASN A 451 -19.93 17.50 -8.43
C ASN A 451 -21.38 17.98 -8.55
N ALA A 452 -22.25 17.07 -8.93
CA ALA A 452 -23.69 17.25 -8.92
C ALA A 452 -24.32 16.46 -7.79
N PHE A 453 -25.46 16.90 -7.27
CA PHE A 453 -26.23 16.15 -6.28
C PHE A 453 -27.73 16.19 -6.58
N THR A 454 -28.44 15.16 -6.12
CA THR A 454 -29.89 15.12 -6.03
C THR A 454 -30.31 14.60 -4.65
N GLY A 455 -31.57 14.87 -4.26
CA GLY A 455 -32.05 14.52 -2.94
C GLY A 455 -31.98 15.70 -1.96
N ARG A 456 -31.59 15.41 -0.71
CA ARG A 456 -31.49 16.45 0.33
C ARG A 456 -30.20 17.25 0.19
N TYR A 457 -30.26 18.48 0.66
CA TYR A 457 -29.08 19.30 0.76
C TYR A 457 -28.25 18.92 2.00
N LEU A 458 -27.01 18.55 1.77
CA LEU A 458 -25.95 18.41 2.77
C LEU A 458 -24.70 19.13 2.28
N LEU A 459 -24.37 18.94 1.01
CA LEU A 459 -23.23 19.49 0.30
C LEU A 459 -23.69 20.17 -0.98
N PRO A 460 -23.13 21.35 -1.33
CA PRO A 460 -23.44 21.98 -2.60
C PRO A 460 -22.88 21.21 -3.79
N GLY A 461 -23.53 21.33 -4.94
CA GLY A 461 -22.89 21.08 -6.21
C GLY A 461 -21.75 22.07 -6.43
N PHE A 462 -20.67 21.66 -7.13
CA PHE A 462 -19.53 22.56 -7.35
C PHE A 462 -18.74 22.20 -8.61
N PHE A 463 -18.03 23.19 -9.13
CA PHE A 463 -16.93 23.03 -10.06
C PHE A 463 -15.59 23.33 -9.36
N SER A 464 -14.55 22.58 -9.67
CA SER A 464 -13.20 22.82 -9.14
C SER A 464 -12.16 22.61 -10.24
N GLY A 465 -11.24 23.55 -10.34
CA GLY A 465 -10.05 23.44 -11.21
C GLY A 465 -8.78 23.57 -10.37
N THR A 466 -7.82 22.70 -10.62
CA THR A 466 -6.49 22.75 -9.97
C THR A 466 -5.43 22.60 -11.05
N TRP A 467 -4.37 23.40 -10.97
CA TRP A 467 -3.17 23.20 -11.77
C TRP A 467 -1.93 23.43 -10.95
N GLY A 468 -0.83 22.82 -11.34
CA GLY A 468 0.44 22.99 -10.65
C GLY A 468 1.63 22.64 -11.53
N VAL A 469 2.76 23.28 -11.23
CA VAL A 469 4.05 23.02 -11.86
C VAL A 469 5.07 22.69 -10.79
N PHE A 470 5.96 21.73 -11.06
CA PHE A 470 6.96 21.31 -10.08
C PHE A 470 8.28 20.91 -10.72
N ALA A 471 9.32 21.04 -9.90
CA ALA A 471 10.66 20.56 -10.19
C ALA A 471 11.20 19.83 -8.95
N LEU A 472 11.89 18.71 -9.17
CA LEU A 472 12.51 17.92 -8.14
C LEU A 472 13.85 17.41 -8.66
N GLU A 473 14.92 17.69 -7.93
CA GLU A 473 16.29 17.30 -8.30
C GLU A 473 16.97 16.56 -7.18
N LYS A 474 17.78 15.59 -7.55
CA LYS A 474 18.63 14.79 -6.68
C LYS A 474 20.09 14.91 -7.09
N TYR A 475 20.96 14.94 -6.11
CA TYR A 475 22.41 14.92 -6.30
C TYR A 475 23.01 13.77 -5.52
N ALA A 476 23.59 12.80 -6.24
CA ALA A 476 24.13 11.57 -5.66
C ALA A 476 25.64 11.64 -5.47
N LEU A 477 26.10 11.44 -4.24
CA LEU A 477 27.46 11.15 -3.85
C LEU A 477 27.57 9.66 -3.45
N SER A 478 28.77 9.17 -3.20
CA SER A 478 28.98 7.74 -2.90
C SER A 478 28.21 7.23 -1.69
N LYS A 479 28.04 8.04 -0.65
CA LYS A 479 27.36 7.68 0.61
C LYS A 479 26.20 8.57 0.96
N ILE A 480 26.02 9.70 0.27
CA ILE A 480 24.97 10.69 0.55
C ILE A 480 24.25 11.02 -0.75
N GLU A 481 22.94 11.07 -0.69
CA GLU A 481 22.09 11.56 -1.76
C GLU A 481 21.24 12.71 -1.23
N PHE A 482 21.29 13.85 -1.88
CA PHE A 482 20.49 15.02 -1.55
C PHE A 482 19.28 15.10 -2.48
N GLU A 483 18.18 15.61 -1.97
CA GLU A 483 17.00 15.95 -2.73
C GLU A 483 16.56 17.38 -2.42
N ILE A 484 16.17 18.12 -3.46
CA ILE A 484 15.53 19.42 -3.34
C ILE A 484 14.39 19.51 -4.35
N GLY A 485 13.29 20.13 -3.96
CA GLY A 485 12.16 20.30 -4.85
C GLY A 485 11.33 21.52 -4.52
N ALA A 486 10.65 22.03 -5.55
CA ALA A 486 9.74 23.16 -5.45
C ALA A 486 8.51 22.94 -6.33
N ARG A 487 7.36 23.46 -5.88
CA ARG A 487 6.10 23.38 -6.58
C ARG A 487 5.24 24.61 -6.32
N TYR A 488 4.53 25.05 -7.34
CA TYR A 488 3.45 26.02 -7.24
C TYR A 488 2.14 25.41 -7.71
N ASP A 489 1.08 25.59 -6.92
CA ASP A 489 -0.29 25.16 -7.26
C ASP A 489 -1.27 26.31 -7.12
N GLU A 490 -2.33 26.24 -7.92
CA GLU A 490 -3.50 27.09 -7.81
C GLU A 490 -4.77 26.24 -7.94
N ARG A 491 -5.76 26.52 -7.06
CA ARG A 491 -7.06 25.85 -7.03
C ARG A 491 -8.20 26.84 -7.00
N TYR A 492 -9.16 26.62 -7.86
CA TYR A 492 -10.43 27.36 -7.95
C TYR A 492 -11.56 26.42 -7.54
N ILE A 493 -12.47 26.92 -6.72
CA ILE A 493 -13.68 26.19 -6.30
C ILE A 493 -14.87 27.12 -6.46
N THR A 494 -15.89 26.66 -7.19
CA THR A 494 -17.13 27.40 -7.44
C THR A 494 -18.30 26.56 -6.96
N PRO A 495 -18.70 26.65 -5.67
CA PRO A 495 -19.88 25.98 -5.14
C PRO A 495 -21.15 26.77 -5.40
N TYR A 496 -22.29 26.05 -5.47
CA TYR A 496 -23.65 26.56 -5.53
C TYR A 496 -24.36 26.26 -4.20
N VAL A 497 -24.25 27.18 -3.27
CA VAL A 497 -24.69 27.00 -1.87
C VAL A 497 -26.15 27.37 -1.73
N LEU A 498 -26.95 26.54 -1.08
CA LEU A 498 -28.37 26.86 -0.77
C LEU A 498 -28.44 27.79 0.44
N GLU A 499 -28.80 29.05 0.22
CA GLU A 499 -29.05 30.07 1.25
C GLU A 499 -30.45 30.66 1.07
N LEU A 500 -31.25 30.68 2.12
CA LEU A 500 -32.63 31.23 2.12
C LEU A 500 -33.51 30.69 0.96
N ASN A 501 -33.36 29.41 0.62
CA ASN A 501 -34.05 28.72 -0.49
C ASN A 501 -33.60 29.12 -1.90
N GLU A 502 -32.48 29.83 -2.04
CA GLU A 502 -31.89 30.20 -3.32
C GLU A 502 -30.47 29.66 -3.42
N PHE A 503 -30.03 29.30 -4.64
CA PHE A 503 -28.66 28.90 -4.87
C PHE A 503 -27.78 30.11 -5.12
N VAL A 504 -26.87 30.36 -4.18
CA VAL A 504 -25.87 31.42 -4.27
C VAL A 504 -24.57 30.84 -4.77
N ARG A 505 -23.96 31.44 -5.78
CA ARG A 505 -22.69 31.06 -6.36
C ARG A 505 -21.56 31.78 -5.65
N TYR A 506 -20.60 31.01 -5.09
CA TYR A 506 -19.38 31.55 -4.52
C TYR A 506 -18.17 31.28 -5.44
N HIS A 507 -17.10 32.04 -5.27
CA HIS A 507 -15.84 31.85 -5.98
C HIS A 507 -14.68 31.88 -4.97
N ASN A 508 -14.09 30.74 -4.75
CA ASN A 508 -12.95 30.61 -3.87
C ASN A 508 -11.70 30.34 -4.70
N ARG A 509 -10.61 31.08 -4.43
CA ARG A 509 -9.33 30.89 -5.08
C ARG A 509 -8.24 30.71 -4.02
N TYR A 510 -7.50 29.62 -4.12
CA TYR A 510 -6.40 29.27 -3.23
C TYR A 510 -5.13 29.07 -4.04
N LYS A 511 -4.01 29.53 -3.51
CA LYS A 511 -2.70 29.34 -4.11
C LYS A 511 -1.66 29.04 -3.06
N GLY A 512 -0.69 28.22 -3.41
CA GLY A 512 0.36 27.84 -2.49
C GLY A 512 1.64 27.45 -3.18
N PHE A 513 2.70 27.65 -2.45
CA PHE A 513 4.03 27.23 -2.81
C PHE A 513 4.47 26.12 -1.86
N SER A 514 4.99 25.03 -2.40
CA SER A 514 5.55 23.90 -1.64
C SER A 514 7.01 23.73 -1.99
N PHE A 515 7.83 23.43 -0.99
CA PHE A 515 9.23 23.05 -1.19
C PHE A 515 9.58 21.86 -0.28
N ASN A 516 10.58 21.11 -0.67
CA ASN A 516 11.18 20.08 0.15
C ASN A 516 12.70 20.08 -0.02
N THR A 517 13.36 19.63 1.03
CA THR A 517 14.77 19.27 1.00
C THR A 517 15.02 18.09 1.89
N GLY A 518 15.99 17.26 1.55
CA GLY A 518 16.32 16.11 2.36
C GLY A 518 17.62 15.48 1.92
N PHE A 519 18.11 14.56 2.74
CA PHE A 519 19.25 13.74 2.37
C PHE A 519 19.09 12.31 2.90
N ILE A 520 19.75 11.39 2.23
CA ILE A 520 19.92 10.02 2.66
C ILE A 520 21.41 9.77 2.86
N TYR A 521 21.77 9.29 4.04
CA TYR A 521 23.14 8.94 4.38
C TYR A 521 23.27 7.43 4.60
N LYS A 522 24.14 6.80 3.83
CA LYS A 522 24.45 5.36 3.88
C LYS A 522 25.91 5.16 4.29
N PRO A 523 26.26 5.35 5.58
CA PRO A 523 27.66 5.17 6.03
C PRO A 523 28.14 3.73 5.85
N LEU A 524 27.24 2.76 6.03
CA LEU A 524 27.46 1.31 5.90
C LEU A 524 26.39 0.72 4.98
N LYS A 525 26.66 -0.46 4.40
CA LYS A 525 25.71 -1.17 3.52
C LYS A 525 24.39 -1.52 4.22
N ASN A 526 24.42 -1.68 5.53
CA ASN A 526 23.31 -2.12 6.38
C ASN A 526 22.74 -1.01 7.27
N LEU A 527 23.20 0.23 7.15
CA LEU A 527 22.69 1.40 7.87
C LEU A 527 22.30 2.49 6.87
N LYS A 528 21.05 2.88 6.91
CA LYS A 528 20.48 4.02 6.14
C LYS A 528 19.82 4.97 7.12
N THR A 529 20.23 6.22 7.12
CA THR A 529 19.56 7.30 7.84
C THR A 529 19.14 8.35 6.85
N SER A 530 17.93 8.87 6.99
CA SER A 530 17.42 9.95 6.17
C SER A 530 16.90 11.09 7.04
N PHE A 531 17.00 12.28 6.51
CA PHE A 531 16.41 13.49 7.06
C PHE A 531 15.66 14.21 5.95
N TYR A 532 14.46 14.65 6.25
CA TYR A 532 13.57 15.31 5.32
C TYR A 532 12.84 16.46 5.97
N ALA A 533 12.88 17.64 5.34
CA ALA A 533 12.14 18.82 5.73
C ALA A 533 11.30 19.32 4.56
N ALA A 534 10.05 19.63 4.79
CA ALA A 534 9.15 20.11 3.74
C ALA A 534 8.11 21.07 4.30
N ASN A 535 7.65 21.99 3.45
CA ASN A 535 6.38 22.64 3.66
C ASN A 535 5.34 22.08 2.69
N GLY A 536 4.11 22.00 3.15
CA GLY A 536 2.96 21.63 2.35
C GLY A 536 1.78 22.56 2.60
N TRP A 537 0.82 22.54 1.70
CA TRP A 537 -0.42 23.27 1.88
C TRP A 537 -1.60 22.51 1.29
N ARG A 538 -2.80 22.81 1.73
CA ARG A 538 -4.05 22.40 1.08
C ARG A 538 -5.10 23.51 1.18
N SER A 539 -5.99 23.55 0.21
CA SER A 539 -7.20 24.35 0.35
C SER A 539 -8.18 23.65 1.30
N PRO A 540 -9.07 24.38 1.97
CA PRO A 540 -10.27 23.78 2.52
C PRO A 540 -11.04 23.07 1.39
N SER A 541 -11.69 21.96 1.72
CA SER A 541 -12.60 21.25 0.81
C SER A 541 -14.01 21.83 0.88
N VAL A 542 -14.84 21.49 -0.11
CA VAL A 542 -16.20 22.02 -0.18
C VAL A 542 -17.05 21.65 1.03
N ASN A 543 -16.88 20.43 1.56
CA ASN A 543 -17.58 20.00 2.78
C ASN A 543 -17.11 20.77 4.02
N GLU A 544 -15.81 21.01 4.17
CA GLU A 544 -15.28 21.79 5.29
C GLU A 544 -15.82 23.23 5.29
N LEU A 545 -16.03 23.80 4.10
CA LEU A 545 -16.56 25.16 3.93
C LEU A 545 -18.08 25.24 4.05
N TYR A 546 -18.83 24.30 3.46
CA TYR A 546 -20.24 24.50 3.14
C TYR A 546 -21.17 23.36 3.54
N THR A 547 -20.70 22.29 4.20
CA THR A 547 -21.61 21.25 4.68
C THR A 547 -22.60 21.84 5.67
N ASN A 548 -23.88 21.48 5.54
CA ASN A 548 -24.91 21.98 6.44
C ASN A 548 -26.12 21.04 6.46
N GLY A 549 -26.14 20.10 7.40
CA GLY A 549 -27.27 19.20 7.54
C GLY A 549 -26.97 17.89 8.25
N LEU A 550 -27.98 17.02 8.24
CA LEU A 550 -27.90 15.67 8.80
C LEU A 550 -27.20 14.75 7.78
N HIS A 551 -26.10 14.13 8.22
CA HIS A 551 -25.34 13.14 7.47
C HIS A 551 -25.74 11.74 7.95
N HIS A 552 -26.45 11.01 7.11
CA HIS A 552 -27.04 9.72 7.49
C HIS A 552 -26.01 8.63 7.72
N GLY A 553 -24.92 8.62 6.94
CA GLY A 553 -23.82 7.66 7.05
C GLY A 553 -23.11 7.70 8.40
N THR A 554 -23.02 8.87 9.02
CA THR A 554 -22.40 9.06 10.35
C THR A 554 -23.41 9.19 11.48
N ALA A 555 -24.69 9.27 11.19
CA ALA A 555 -25.75 9.61 12.16
C ALA A 555 -25.40 10.88 12.95
N SER A 556 -24.96 11.96 12.28
CA SER A 556 -24.56 13.24 12.88
C SER A 556 -24.98 14.42 12.02
N ILE A 557 -25.12 15.58 12.66
CA ILE A 557 -25.30 16.87 11.97
C ILE A 557 -23.91 17.47 11.76
N GLU A 558 -23.66 17.97 10.55
CA GLU A 558 -22.38 18.57 10.16
C GLU A 558 -22.56 20.03 9.77
N ARG A 559 -21.62 20.86 10.22
CA ARG A 559 -21.59 22.30 9.98
C ARG A 559 -20.22 22.72 9.46
N GLY A 560 -20.16 23.24 8.25
CA GLY A 560 -18.97 23.84 7.66
C GLY A 560 -18.77 25.29 8.13
N ASP A 561 -17.59 25.84 7.81
CA ASP A 561 -17.30 27.27 8.00
C ASP A 561 -16.72 27.87 6.71
N LYS A 562 -17.48 28.76 6.08
CA LYS A 562 -17.08 29.44 4.84
C LYS A 562 -15.88 30.36 4.96
N ASN A 563 -15.44 30.67 6.19
CA ASN A 563 -14.31 31.56 6.47
C ASN A 563 -12.97 30.82 6.60
N LEU A 564 -12.95 29.47 6.48
CA LEU A 564 -11.71 28.70 6.57
C LEU A 564 -10.68 29.14 5.53
N LYS A 565 -9.44 29.26 6.00
CA LYS A 565 -8.28 29.63 5.18
C LYS A 565 -7.51 28.36 4.76
N ALA A 566 -6.63 28.51 3.76
CA ALA A 566 -5.74 27.41 3.38
C ALA A 566 -4.91 26.96 4.58
N GLU A 567 -4.86 25.65 4.77
CA GLU A 567 -4.00 24.99 5.75
C GLU A 567 -2.57 24.94 5.21
N ARG A 568 -1.59 25.27 6.05
CA ARG A 568 -0.17 25.18 5.72
C ARG A 568 0.56 24.39 6.78
N SER A 569 1.47 23.53 6.35
CA SER A 569 2.30 22.73 7.24
C SER A 569 3.78 22.96 6.99
N PHE A 570 4.57 22.86 8.04
CA PHE A 570 6.01 22.63 7.96
C PHE A 570 6.31 21.36 8.73
N ASN A 571 7.02 20.40 8.11
CA ASN A 571 7.34 19.15 8.75
C ASN A 571 8.83 18.82 8.67
N VAL A 572 9.29 18.09 9.67
CA VAL A 572 10.63 17.51 9.74
C VAL A 572 10.46 16.04 10.12
N ILE A 573 11.14 15.17 9.37
CA ILE A 573 11.09 13.70 9.57
C ILE A 573 12.53 13.18 9.53
N SER A 574 12.87 12.33 10.49
CA SER A 574 14.09 11.52 10.47
C SER A 574 13.71 10.05 10.52
N ASN A 575 14.26 9.25 9.59
CA ASN A 575 14.06 7.81 9.54
C ASN A 575 15.42 7.11 9.53
N THR A 576 15.57 6.10 10.39
CA THR A 576 16.78 5.28 10.46
C THR A 576 16.41 3.82 10.30
N GLN A 577 17.05 3.14 9.35
CA GLN A 577 16.90 1.72 9.06
C GLN A 577 18.24 1.00 9.26
N LEU A 578 18.20 -0.09 10.01
CA LEU A 578 19.36 -0.91 10.31
C LEU A 578 19.05 -2.37 9.99
N ASN A 579 19.79 -2.97 9.07
CA ASN A 579 19.55 -4.31 8.57
C ASN A 579 20.78 -5.20 8.72
N PHE A 580 20.92 -5.86 9.86
CA PHE A 580 21.91 -6.92 10.10
C PHE A 580 21.29 -8.30 9.89
N LYS A 581 22.13 -9.35 9.76
CA LYS A 581 21.65 -10.73 9.55
C LYS A 581 20.60 -11.19 10.56
N LYS A 582 20.65 -10.71 11.80
CA LYS A 582 19.75 -11.13 12.90
C LYS A 582 18.82 -10.01 13.37
N VAL A 583 19.10 -8.76 13.02
CA VAL A 583 18.37 -7.58 13.54
C VAL A 583 17.97 -6.71 12.38
N GLU A 584 16.69 -6.52 12.22
CA GLU A 584 16.09 -5.51 11.32
C GLU A 584 15.41 -4.47 12.20
N THR A 585 15.77 -3.21 12.01
CA THR A 585 15.21 -2.12 12.82
C THR A 585 14.83 -0.97 11.91
N GLU A 586 13.69 -0.40 12.17
CA GLU A 586 13.28 0.88 11.59
C GLU A 586 12.76 1.78 12.69
N PHE A 587 13.17 3.04 12.67
CA PHE A 587 12.74 4.03 13.64
C PHE A 587 12.53 5.37 12.94
N THR A 588 11.36 5.99 13.17
CA THR A 588 10.97 7.27 12.61
C THR A 588 10.56 8.24 13.72
N ILE A 589 11.07 9.46 13.65
CA ILE A 589 10.62 10.60 14.45
C ILE A 589 10.16 11.68 13.50
N TYR A 590 9.05 12.32 13.84
CA TYR A 590 8.49 13.38 13.02
C TYR A 590 7.86 14.49 13.85
N ASN A 591 7.87 15.69 13.30
CA ASN A 591 7.15 16.85 13.84
C ASN A 591 6.51 17.63 12.69
N TYR A 592 5.24 17.98 12.86
CA TYR A 592 4.46 18.81 11.95
C TYR A 592 3.96 20.03 12.71
N TYR A 593 4.31 21.21 12.22
CA TYR A 593 3.72 22.46 12.65
C TYR A 593 2.71 22.92 11.60
N PHE A 594 1.51 23.28 12.04
CA PHE A 594 0.42 23.72 11.18
C PHE A 594 0.00 25.15 11.50
N ASN A 595 -0.14 25.95 10.45
CA ASN A 595 -0.96 27.14 10.47
C ASN A 595 -2.32 26.79 9.88
N ASN A 596 -3.39 27.17 10.59
CA ASN A 596 -4.75 26.93 10.15
C ASN A 596 -5.09 25.45 9.95
N PHE A 597 -4.75 24.57 10.91
CA PHE A 597 -5.12 23.17 10.90
C PHE A 597 -6.63 23.01 10.97
N ILE A 598 -7.26 22.41 9.96
CA ILE A 598 -8.71 22.21 9.89
C ILE A 598 -9.03 20.85 10.51
N TYR A 599 -9.93 20.83 11.46
CA TYR A 599 -10.35 19.61 12.13
C TYR A 599 -11.83 19.59 12.46
N TYR A 600 -12.37 18.39 12.60
CA TYR A 600 -13.76 18.10 12.88
C TYR A 600 -13.95 17.98 14.40
N PHE A 601 -14.81 18.79 14.97
CA PHE A 601 -14.95 18.96 16.41
C PHE A 601 -16.40 18.77 16.85
N PRO A 602 -16.69 17.94 17.88
CA PRO A 602 -18.06 17.79 18.39
C PRO A 602 -18.54 19.08 19.05
N GLY A 603 -19.82 19.37 18.83
CA GLY A 603 -20.52 20.47 19.50
C GLY A 603 -20.90 20.13 20.93
N ASP A 604 -21.32 21.15 21.68
CA ASP A 604 -21.64 21.01 23.10
C ASP A 604 -22.90 20.18 23.36
N ARG A 605 -23.86 20.20 22.42
CA ARG A 605 -25.18 19.54 22.58
C ARG A 605 -25.65 18.89 21.28
N PRO A 606 -26.31 17.72 21.37
CA PRO A 606 -27.04 17.16 20.25
C PRO A 606 -28.23 18.04 19.86
N GLU A 607 -28.64 17.97 18.58
CA GLU A 607 -29.81 18.64 18.05
C GLU A 607 -30.93 17.63 17.72
N LEU A 608 -32.17 18.02 17.97
CA LEU A 608 -33.35 17.27 17.59
C LEU A 608 -33.86 17.74 16.21
N THR A 609 -34.03 16.78 15.32
CA THR A 609 -34.59 16.99 13.99
C THR A 609 -35.89 16.19 13.84
N ILE A 610 -36.62 16.40 12.76
CA ILE A 610 -37.80 15.57 12.40
C ILE A 610 -37.44 14.08 12.17
N ARG A 611 -36.16 13.75 12.06
CA ARG A 611 -35.58 12.40 11.82
C ARG A 611 -34.99 11.75 13.04
N GLY A 612 -34.94 12.46 14.16
CA GLY A 612 -34.33 12.00 15.40
C GLY A 612 -33.37 12.99 16.00
N ALA A 613 -32.70 12.55 17.07
CA ALA A 613 -31.68 13.32 17.78
C ALA A 613 -30.29 12.87 17.32
N PHE A 614 -29.43 13.84 17.02
CA PHE A 614 -28.12 13.58 16.48
C PHE A 614 -27.05 14.46 17.14
N PRO A 615 -25.83 13.92 17.36
CA PRO A 615 -24.68 14.72 17.76
C PRO A 615 -24.32 15.70 16.64
N VAL A 616 -23.90 16.91 17.02
CA VAL A 616 -23.50 17.97 16.09
C VAL A 616 -21.99 18.07 16.03
N PHE A 617 -21.46 18.28 14.85
CA PHE A 617 -20.04 18.48 14.61
C PHE A 617 -19.80 19.71 13.75
N TYR A 618 -18.72 20.42 14.06
CA TYR A 618 -18.29 21.63 13.37
C TYR A 618 -16.90 21.45 12.77
N TYR A 619 -16.65 22.04 11.62
CA TYR A 619 -15.29 22.24 11.15
C TYR A 619 -14.71 23.48 11.80
N LYS A 620 -13.57 23.31 12.47
CA LYS A 620 -12.80 24.37 13.16
C LYS A 620 -11.40 24.48 12.58
N GLN A 621 -10.76 25.60 12.82
CA GLN A 621 -9.42 25.87 12.33
C GLN A 621 -8.59 26.56 13.42
N ASN A 622 -7.42 25.99 13.76
CA ASN A 622 -6.47 26.51 14.74
C ASN A 622 -5.04 26.22 14.31
N ASN A 623 -4.06 26.92 14.90
CA ASN A 623 -2.68 26.51 14.80
C ASN A 623 -2.44 25.24 15.60
N ALA A 624 -1.67 24.31 15.08
CA ALA A 624 -1.48 23.01 15.71
C ALA A 624 -0.05 22.49 15.56
N ASN A 625 0.33 21.63 16.50
CA ASN A 625 1.57 20.85 16.40
C ASN A 625 1.23 19.36 16.56
N ILE A 626 1.78 18.53 15.67
CA ILE A 626 1.68 17.07 15.76
C ILE A 626 3.09 16.51 15.78
N PHE A 627 3.48 15.94 16.90
CA PHE A 627 4.74 15.24 17.08
C PHE A 627 4.49 13.75 17.27
N GLY A 628 5.39 12.91 16.76
CA GLY A 628 5.29 11.48 16.99
C GLY A 628 6.57 10.73 16.72
N MET A 629 6.57 9.50 17.17
CA MET A 629 7.60 8.51 16.86
C MET A 629 6.96 7.15 16.70
N ASP A 630 7.52 6.38 15.81
CA ASP A 630 7.16 4.97 15.60
C ASP A 630 8.39 4.17 15.23
N GLY A 631 8.30 2.88 15.41
CA GLY A 631 9.38 2.00 15.00
C GLY A 631 9.04 0.54 15.14
N ALA A 632 9.87 -0.27 14.50
CA ALA A 632 9.84 -1.71 14.57
C ALA A 632 11.25 -2.29 14.77
N VAL A 633 11.33 -3.34 15.56
CA VAL A 633 12.53 -4.14 15.72
C VAL A 633 12.15 -5.58 15.50
N LYS A 634 12.87 -6.28 14.60
CA LYS A 634 12.74 -7.71 14.39
C LYS A 634 14.09 -8.38 14.70
N TYR A 635 14.06 -9.35 15.58
CA TYR A 635 15.21 -10.17 15.92
C TYR A 635 14.98 -11.62 15.48
N SER A 636 15.89 -12.16 14.67
CA SER A 636 15.84 -13.53 14.15
C SER A 636 16.80 -14.42 14.94
N PHE A 637 16.25 -15.40 15.68
CA PHE A 637 17.00 -16.38 16.46
C PHE A 637 17.57 -17.48 15.57
N PRO A 638 18.63 -18.20 16.00
CA PRO A 638 19.27 -19.27 15.19
C PRO A 638 18.34 -20.45 14.85
N PHE A 639 17.28 -20.69 15.63
CA PHE A 639 16.38 -21.85 15.51
C PHE A 639 15.09 -21.53 14.75
N ASN A 640 15.15 -20.63 13.76
CA ASN A 640 14.02 -20.20 12.91
C ASN A 640 12.86 -19.52 13.64
N VAL A 641 13.07 -19.06 14.87
CA VAL A 641 12.16 -18.19 15.60
C VAL A 641 12.53 -16.74 15.35
N TYR A 642 11.56 -15.87 15.28
CA TYR A 642 11.78 -14.43 15.31
C TYR A 642 10.81 -13.73 16.27
N LEU A 643 11.27 -12.63 16.82
CA LEU A 643 10.47 -11.68 17.59
C LEU A 643 10.43 -10.37 16.83
N LYS A 644 9.23 -9.83 16.59
CA LYS A 644 9.03 -8.50 16.04
C LYS A 644 8.26 -7.68 17.06
N LEU A 645 8.77 -6.52 17.41
CA LEU A 645 8.10 -5.52 18.22
C LEU A 645 7.93 -4.26 17.39
N ARG A 646 6.74 -3.66 17.42
CA ARG A 646 6.51 -2.35 16.83
C ARG A 646 5.65 -1.51 17.75
N GLY A 647 5.88 -0.20 17.72
CA GLY A 647 5.15 0.75 18.56
C GLY A 647 4.95 2.08 17.90
N MET A 648 3.95 2.83 18.36
CA MET A 648 3.62 4.15 17.87
C MET A 648 3.13 5.05 19.00
N ILE A 649 3.64 6.28 19.00
CA ILE A 649 3.25 7.37 19.90
C ILE A 649 2.96 8.60 19.04
N VAL A 650 1.80 9.22 19.24
CA VAL A 650 1.40 10.46 18.56
C VAL A 650 0.90 11.47 19.56
N ARG A 651 1.32 12.71 19.44
CA ARG A 651 0.94 13.85 20.26
C ARG A 651 0.49 14.99 19.39
N GLY A 652 -0.81 15.27 19.39
CA GLY A 652 -1.39 16.43 18.74
C GLY A 652 -1.76 17.50 19.77
N TYR A 653 -1.42 18.74 19.48
CA TYR A 653 -1.67 19.88 20.36
C TYR A 653 -2.21 21.07 19.57
N ASN A 654 -3.35 21.59 20.01
CA ASN A 654 -3.92 22.85 19.54
C ASN A 654 -3.17 23.99 20.26
N LEU A 655 -2.46 24.81 19.51
CA LEU A 655 -1.58 25.86 20.05
C LEU A 655 -2.35 27.09 20.50
N ASP A 656 -3.48 27.38 19.86
CA ASP A 656 -4.29 28.56 20.16
C ASP A 656 -5.09 28.34 21.47
N ASP A 657 -5.74 27.18 21.61
CA ASP A 657 -6.54 26.81 22.78
C ASP A 657 -5.69 26.19 23.90
N LYS A 658 -4.42 25.89 23.64
CA LYS A 658 -3.49 25.22 24.57
C LYS A 658 -4.03 23.88 25.11
N GLN A 659 -4.64 23.09 24.24
CA GLN A 659 -5.25 21.78 24.57
C GLN A 659 -4.79 20.69 23.61
N PRO A 660 -4.88 19.41 23.96
CA PRO A 660 -4.67 18.32 23.04
C PRO A 660 -5.64 18.41 21.85
N LEU A 661 -5.21 17.94 20.67
CA LEU A 661 -6.12 17.73 19.53
C LEU A 661 -7.01 16.51 19.79
N ILE A 662 -8.26 16.61 19.34
CA ILE A 662 -9.20 15.49 19.36
C ILE A 662 -8.83 14.42 18.29
N TYR A 663 -9.24 13.17 18.51
CA TYR A 663 -9.04 12.04 17.60
C TYR A 663 -7.57 11.71 17.27
N MET A 664 -6.66 12.04 18.19
CA MET A 664 -5.29 11.53 18.11
C MET A 664 -5.23 10.05 18.54
N PRO A 665 -4.44 9.21 17.86
CA PRO A 665 -4.28 7.81 18.23
C PRO A 665 -3.79 7.64 19.66
N ALA A 666 -4.31 6.66 20.38
CA ALA A 666 -3.75 6.21 21.64
C ALA A 666 -2.41 5.49 21.42
N ASP A 667 -1.53 5.54 22.42
CA ASP A 667 -0.26 4.82 22.41
C ASP A 667 -0.50 3.32 22.26
N ARG A 668 0.24 2.68 21.36
CA ARG A 668 0.09 1.26 21.07
C ARG A 668 1.42 0.57 20.86
N ILE A 669 1.45 -0.70 21.25
CA ILE A 669 2.56 -1.62 21.02
C ILE A 669 2.01 -2.94 20.52
N GLU A 670 2.72 -3.56 19.59
CA GLU A 670 2.41 -4.88 19.06
C GLU A 670 3.66 -5.76 19.12
N GLY A 671 3.47 -6.98 19.60
CA GLY A 671 4.49 -8.02 19.64
C GLY A 671 4.08 -9.20 18.78
N THR A 672 4.99 -9.68 17.94
CA THR A 672 4.81 -10.89 17.12
C THR A 672 5.93 -11.87 17.43
N ILE A 673 5.60 -13.09 17.81
CA ILE A 673 6.54 -14.22 17.88
C ILE A 673 6.19 -15.15 16.73
N GLY A 674 7.17 -15.43 15.88
CA GLY A 674 6.98 -16.28 14.71
C GLY A 674 8.01 -17.42 14.66
N TYR A 675 7.57 -18.53 14.09
CA TYR A 675 8.41 -19.68 13.77
C TYR A 675 8.28 -20.04 12.30
N THR A 676 9.40 -20.13 11.59
CA THR A 676 9.45 -20.55 10.19
C THR A 676 9.88 -22.00 10.09
N PHE A 677 9.03 -22.83 9.51
CA PHE A 677 9.33 -24.25 9.31
C PHE A 677 10.36 -24.43 8.19
N LYS A 678 11.18 -25.47 8.31
CA LYS A 678 12.06 -25.88 7.20
C LYS A 678 11.21 -26.39 6.04
N ASP A 679 11.58 -26.03 4.84
CA ASP A 679 10.96 -26.49 3.62
C ASP A 679 10.99 -28.03 3.51
N LYS A 680 9.86 -28.61 3.12
CA LYS A 680 9.71 -30.03 2.76
C LYS A 680 9.35 -30.15 1.28
N LYS A 681 9.39 -31.37 0.71
CA LYS A 681 9.13 -31.62 -0.72
C LYS A 681 7.84 -30.96 -1.22
N HIS A 682 6.76 -31.07 -0.48
CA HIS A 682 5.43 -30.53 -0.85
C HIS A 682 4.98 -29.32 -0.02
N LEU A 683 5.68 -28.96 1.05
CA LEU A 683 5.35 -27.85 1.93
C LEU A 683 6.50 -26.83 1.93
N LYS A 684 6.22 -25.64 1.47
CA LYS A 684 7.16 -24.54 1.34
C LYS A 684 6.70 -23.30 2.09
N ASP A 685 7.63 -22.42 2.44
CA ASP A 685 7.33 -21.11 3.06
C ASP A 685 6.35 -21.20 4.24
N SER A 686 6.38 -22.29 5.01
CA SER A 686 5.45 -22.50 6.12
C SER A 686 5.90 -21.71 7.35
N TYR A 687 4.98 -20.97 7.97
CA TYR A 687 5.26 -20.27 9.22
C TYR A 687 4.01 -20.22 10.11
N ILE A 688 4.24 -20.00 11.40
CA ILE A 688 3.21 -19.68 12.39
C ILE A 688 3.63 -18.43 13.14
N GLU A 689 2.68 -17.53 13.38
CA GLU A 689 2.85 -16.29 14.14
C GLU A 689 1.82 -16.20 15.26
N PHE A 690 2.27 -15.80 16.42
CA PHE A 690 1.42 -15.33 17.50
C PHE A 690 1.58 -13.82 17.60
N VAL A 691 0.47 -13.09 17.58
CA VAL A 691 0.43 -11.61 17.56
C VAL A 691 -0.32 -11.13 18.80
N SER A 692 0.25 -10.17 19.50
CA SER A 692 -0.39 -9.51 20.64
C SER A 692 -0.32 -8.00 20.45
N GLN A 693 -1.40 -7.29 20.77
CA GLN A 693 -1.48 -5.83 20.68
C GLN A 693 -2.05 -5.25 21.96
N ALA A 694 -1.33 -4.30 22.53
CA ALA A 694 -1.81 -3.48 23.65
C ALA A 694 -2.06 -2.04 23.16
N VAL A 695 -3.21 -1.49 23.47
CA VAL A 695 -3.61 -0.11 23.18
C VAL A 695 -4.00 0.56 24.50
N ASN A 696 -3.36 1.69 24.80
CA ASN A 696 -3.64 2.44 26.01
C ASN A 696 -4.94 3.23 25.90
N LYS A 697 -5.48 3.64 27.05
CA LYS A 697 -6.55 4.64 27.11
C LYS A 697 -6.03 5.97 26.58
N GLN A 698 -6.79 6.64 25.71
CA GLN A 698 -6.44 8.00 25.29
C GLN A 698 -6.83 9.00 26.39
N THR A 699 -5.83 9.47 27.11
CA THR A 699 -6.02 10.44 28.21
C THR A 699 -5.79 11.89 27.79
N ARG A 700 -5.19 12.09 26.60
CA ARG A 700 -4.90 13.43 26.04
C ARG A 700 -6.01 13.83 25.09
N VAL A 701 -7.10 14.30 25.63
CA VAL A 701 -8.28 14.80 24.92
C VAL A 701 -8.65 16.18 25.45
N PRO A 702 -9.22 17.06 24.64
CA PRO A 702 -9.68 18.35 25.14
C PRO A 702 -10.78 18.16 26.21
N SER A 703 -10.85 19.07 27.18
CA SER A 703 -11.85 19.02 28.24
C SER A 703 -13.24 19.25 27.67
N ASN A 704 -14.23 18.47 28.12
CA ASN A 704 -15.65 18.59 27.75
C ASN A 704 -15.91 18.69 26.24
N SER A 705 -15.12 17.96 25.44
CA SER A 705 -15.14 18.07 23.98
C SER A 705 -15.66 16.84 23.26
N ASP A 706 -16.33 15.92 23.97
CA ASP A 706 -16.82 14.68 23.37
C ASP A 706 -18.14 14.24 24.04
N PHE A 707 -18.96 13.47 23.33
CA PHE A 707 -20.26 12.98 23.82
C PHE A 707 -20.12 11.81 24.80
N ALA A 708 -18.96 11.12 24.81
CA ALA A 708 -18.63 10.07 25.75
C ALA A 708 -17.14 10.11 26.11
N PRO A 709 -16.75 9.66 27.30
CA PRO A 709 -15.35 9.60 27.70
C PRO A 709 -14.57 8.63 26.78
N PRO A 710 -13.24 8.84 26.64
CA PRO A 710 -12.41 7.90 25.91
C PRO A 710 -12.52 6.47 26.48
N PRO A 711 -12.59 5.45 25.60
CA PRO A 711 -12.66 4.06 26.01
C PRO A 711 -11.46 3.62 26.85
N GLU A 712 -11.64 2.58 27.65
CA GLU A 712 -10.58 1.97 28.44
C GLU A 712 -9.51 1.30 27.56
N ARG A 713 -8.32 1.09 28.14
CA ARG A 713 -7.25 0.31 27.52
C ARG A 713 -7.72 -1.10 27.19
N TYR A 714 -7.15 -1.68 26.14
CA TYR A 714 -7.48 -3.04 25.75
C TYR A 714 -6.25 -3.81 25.25
N PHE A 715 -6.38 -5.13 25.30
CA PHE A 715 -5.37 -6.07 24.83
C PHE A 715 -6.01 -7.10 23.90
N LEU A 716 -5.42 -7.26 22.72
CA LEU A 716 -5.88 -8.21 21.70
C LEU A 716 -4.81 -9.25 21.44
N VAL A 717 -5.26 -10.48 21.18
CA VAL A 717 -4.42 -11.60 20.80
C VAL A 717 -4.92 -12.15 19.47
N GLY A 718 -4.01 -12.54 18.63
CA GLY A 718 -4.28 -13.15 17.34
C GLY A 718 -3.12 -13.98 16.85
N GLY A 719 -3.17 -14.37 15.59
CA GLY A 719 -2.06 -15.12 14.97
C GLY A 719 -2.32 -15.45 13.52
N ASN A 720 -1.28 -15.92 12.87
CA ASN A 720 -1.30 -16.34 11.47
C ASN A 720 -0.62 -17.70 11.32
N LEU A 721 -1.14 -18.51 10.45
CA LEU A 721 -0.52 -19.75 9.96
C LEU A 721 -0.56 -19.70 8.44
N SER A 722 0.58 -19.86 7.79
CA SER A 722 0.64 -19.89 6.33
C SER A 722 1.52 -21.04 5.84
N THR A 723 1.16 -21.59 4.68
CA THR A 723 1.96 -22.61 4.01
C THR A 723 1.68 -22.61 2.51
N THR A 724 2.69 -22.92 1.72
CA THR A 724 2.57 -23.20 0.29
C THR A 724 2.62 -24.69 0.07
N LEU A 725 1.50 -25.27 -0.37
CA LEU A 725 1.38 -26.67 -0.76
C LEU A 725 1.67 -26.80 -2.26
N LEU A 726 2.68 -27.60 -2.63
CA LEU A 726 3.00 -27.89 -4.02
C LEU A 726 2.28 -29.18 -4.47
N LEU A 727 1.21 -29.05 -5.26
CA LEU A 727 0.51 -30.16 -5.88
C LEU A 727 1.05 -30.33 -7.30
N LYS A 728 1.85 -31.38 -7.53
CA LYS A 728 2.63 -31.59 -8.76
C LYS A 728 3.58 -30.43 -9.05
N ARG A 729 3.17 -29.39 -9.76
CA ARG A 729 3.94 -28.14 -10.00
C ARG A 729 3.11 -26.89 -9.71
N GLN A 730 1.90 -27.08 -9.17
CA GLN A 730 0.95 -26.02 -8.88
C GLN A 730 1.07 -25.59 -7.42
N PRO A 731 1.49 -24.35 -7.10
CA PRO A 731 1.49 -23.85 -5.73
C PRO A 731 0.08 -23.45 -5.30
N LEU A 732 -0.29 -23.84 -4.10
CA LEU A 732 -1.49 -23.42 -3.38
C LEU A 732 -1.04 -22.78 -2.08
N ILE A 733 -1.26 -21.49 -1.93
CA ILE A 733 -0.88 -20.75 -0.73
C ILE A 733 -2.10 -20.66 0.18
N PHE A 734 -2.02 -21.28 1.36
CA PHE A 734 -3.04 -21.23 2.39
C PHE A 734 -2.59 -20.31 3.52
N THR A 735 -3.49 -19.44 3.96
CA THR A 735 -3.26 -18.58 5.13
C THR A 735 -4.49 -18.61 6.02
N LEU A 736 -4.29 -18.95 7.29
CA LEU A 736 -5.28 -18.86 8.35
C LEU A 736 -4.88 -17.72 9.29
N SER A 737 -5.80 -16.79 9.54
CA SER A 737 -5.58 -15.67 10.45
C SER A 737 -6.66 -15.65 11.52
N VAL A 738 -6.27 -15.36 12.76
CA VAL A 738 -7.18 -15.16 13.89
C VAL A 738 -6.97 -13.76 14.42
N THR A 739 -8.04 -12.97 14.53
CA THR A 739 -8.04 -11.65 15.16
C THR A 739 -8.95 -11.67 16.36
N ASN A 740 -8.59 -10.91 17.42
CA ASN A 740 -9.28 -10.91 18.72
C ASN A 740 -9.58 -12.35 19.22
N GLY A 741 -8.55 -13.21 19.26
CA GLY A 741 -8.70 -14.65 19.60
C GLY A 741 -9.21 -14.92 21.01
N LEU A 742 -9.04 -13.99 21.95
CA LEU A 742 -9.60 -14.06 23.29
C LEU A 742 -11.03 -13.54 23.40
N ASN A 743 -11.62 -13.11 22.29
CA ASN A 743 -12.95 -12.51 22.25
C ASN A 743 -13.14 -11.34 23.22
N THR A 744 -12.10 -10.50 23.36
CA THR A 744 -12.06 -9.33 24.23
C THR A 744 -13.14 -8.33 23.83
N ILE A 745 -13.91 -7.84 24.80
CA ILE A 745 -14.86 -6.74 24.61
C ILE A 745 -14.05 -5.43 24.72
N TYR A 746 -14.11 -4.61 23.68
CA TYR A 746 -13.40 -3.33 23.68
C TYR A 746 -14.09 -2.31 22.74
N ARG A 747 -13.72 -1.05 22.90
CA ARG A 747 -14.05 0.07 22.00
C ARG A 747 -12.75 0.78 21.63
N ASP A 748 -12.56 1.14 20.36
CA ASP A 748 -11.40 1.94 19.96
C ASP A 748 -11.78 3.43 19.96
N TYR A 749 -10.86 4.28 20.44
CA TYR A 749 -11.09 5.73 20.49
C TYR A 749 -11.30 6.35 19.10
N LEU A 750 -10.71 5.76 18.06
CA LEU A 750 -10.83 6.21 16.67
C LEU A 750 -12.01 5.60 15.92
N ASP A 751 -12.89 4.84 16.57
CA ASP A 751 -14.14 4.38 15.99
C ASP A 751 -15.27 5.36 16.33
N ARG A 752 -15.92 5.92 15.29
CA ARG A 752 -17.05 6.84 15.44
C ARG A 752 -18.27 6.19 16.08
N PHE A 753 -18.45 4.88 15.90
CA PHE A 753 -19.57 4.15 16.51
C PHE A 753 -19.29 3.66 17.92
N ARG A 754 -18.12 3.99 18.53
CA ARG A 754 -17.84 3.70 19.94
C ARG A 754 -18.88 4.25 20.92
N TYR A 755 -19.65 5.24 20.51
CA TYR A 755 -20.74 5.78 21.31
C TYR A 755 -21.90 4.79 21.46
N TYR A 756 -22.05 3.86 20.52
CA TYR A 756 -23.23 3.03 20.38
C TYR A 756 -22.97 1.54 20.55
N ASN A 757 -21.78 1.04 20.19
CA ASN A 757 -21.48 -0.38 20.16
C ASN A 757 -20.02 -0.70 20.50
N ASP A 758 -19.80 -1.96 20.86
CA ASP A 758 -18.48 -2.54 21.01
C ASP A 758 -17.89 -2.92 19.66
N ALA A 759 -16.57 -3.06 19.60
CA ALA A 759 -15.86 -3.52 18.41
C ALA A 759 -16.15 -5.00 18.12
N VAL A 760 -15.79 -5.46 16.93
CA VAL A 760 -16.00 -6.84 16.49
C VAL A 760 -15.25 -7.84 17.36
N GLY A 761 -15.87 -8.98 17.64
CA GLY A 761 -15.33 -10.10 18.40
C GLY A 761 -14.34 -10.92 17.56
N THR A 762 -14.12 -12.16 18.00
CA THR A 762 -13.22 -13.11 17.33
C THR A 762 -13.61 -13.28 15.86
N ASN A 763 -12.60 -13.19 15.00
CA ASN A 763 -12.75 -13.52 13.57
C ASN A 763 -11.62 -14.46 13.13
N ILE A 764 -12.00 -15.57 12.50
CA ILE A 764 -11.09 -16.52 11.87
C ILE A 764 -11.26 -16.36 10.37
N THR A 765 -10.16 -16.06 9.68
CA THR A 765 -10.16 -15.85 8.22
C THR A 765 -9.27 -16.88 7.55
N PHE A 766 -9.83 -17.62 6.63
CA PHE A 766 -9.13 -18.55 5.75
C PHE A 766 -8.93 -17.91 4.39
N ARG A 767 -7.72 -18.01 3.84
CA ARG A 767 -7.36 -17.50 2.51
C ARG A 767 -6.66 -18.57 1.69
N LEU A 768 -7.06 -18.69 0.45
CA LEU A 768 -6.42 -19.53 -0.56
C LEU A 768 -6.01 -18.63 -1.73
N ARG A 769 -4.73 -18.66 -2.09
CA ARG A 769 -4.19 -18.05 -3.32
C ARG A 769 -3.61 -19.13 -4.20
N MET A 770 -4.02 -19.17 -5.46
CA MET A 770 -3.61 -20.15 -6.46
C MET A 770 -3.11 -19.41 -7.72
N PRO A 771 -1.82 -19.07 -7.81
CA PRO A 771 -1.23 -18.61 -9.06
C PRO A 771 -1.05 -19.79 -10.01
N PHE A 772 -1.31 -19.60 -11.31
CA PHE A 772 -1.21 -20.68 -12.32
C PHE A 772 -0.71 -20.14 -13.66
N THR A 773 -0.17 -21.07 -14.48
CA THR A 773 0.28 -20.79 -15.85
C THR A 773 -0.51 -21.68 -16.78
N LEU A 774 -1.29 -21.08 -17.71
CA LEU A 774 -2.08 -21.79 -18.70
C LEU A 774 -1.24 -22.10 -19.96
N TYR A 775 -0.40 -21.14 -20.37
CA TYR A 775 0.43 -21.22 -21.56
C TYR A 775 1.78 -20.52 -21.33
N ASN A 776 2.85 -21.14 -21.79
CA ASN A 776 4.17 -20.53 -21.83
C ASN A 776 4.93 -21.10 -23.04
N LYS A 777 5.19 -20.25 -24.05
CA LYS A 777 5.85 -20.63 -25.29
C LYS A 777 7.24 -21.21 -25.07
N ASN A 778 7.95 -20.70 -24.06
CA ASN A 778 9.29 -21.20 -23.71
C ASN A 778 9.26 -22.63 -23.11
N LYS A 779 8.07 -23.17 -22.78
CA LYS A 779 7.90 -24.56 -22.29
C LYS A 779 7.44 -25.55 -23.38
N ILE A 780 7.02 -25.07 -24.56
CA ILE A 780 6.50 -25.94 -25.64
C ILE A 780 7.59 -26.30 -26.65
N ASN A 781 8.67 -25.52 -26.71
CA ASN A 781 9.80 -25.76 -27.59
C ASN A 781 10.96 -26.54 -26.91
N ASN A 782 10.70 -27.14 -25.75
CA ASN A 782 11.65 -28.00 -25.04
C ASN A 782 11.10 -29.43 -24.87
#